data_bb43a0911599d5ba6b64612719ac018b
#
_entry.id   bb43a0911599d5ba6b64612719ac018b
#
_cell.length_a   1.000
_cell.length_b   1.000
_cell.length_c   1.000
_cell.angle_alpha   90.00
_cell.angle_beta   90.00
_cell.angle_gamma   90.00
#
_symmetry.space_group_name_H-M   'P 1'
#
loop_
_entity.id
_entity.type
_entity.pdbx_description
1 polymer ?
#
loop_
_entity_poly.entity_id
_entity_poly.type
_entity_poly.pdbx_seq_one_letter_code
_entity_poly.pdbx_strand_id
1 'polypeptide(L)'
;MLERFIESFSRAVTGEMEAMRQRIGPYEIRVAEGESLQSGSGREDSVGEDRFLYAFRVLQPNDKLVQGGECNLVTETSDDLVSILSIKADQIVLSSSRPIDLPGNGQAMLVIYPWFLYEKLLSSLRALGDSDAFHTDTALALFGKKKPRKLPIYFVDAELPPSLNESQKQAVQLCRQVTPAFVWGPPGTGKTTTLGHIILSLLRLGQRVLVTSTTNAAVDQALSSFAELSDGRAAIDRGGVVRLGQTQADTCGAGLLEVVEIRFAEVNDRLVHLDARRSGMLQQIARGKLLLAQLESEEHPTQLGLFESAAMVDTDPRQLTALFSDNNARRLAALPTEAQRRAVEQRLTRLDQAARLCLDRRRSSQNGLRHQQGVVVSEARLMLATMTNVYMSSLLEGERFDAVIVEEAGMATLPTLFYCACLGSKRAIMVGDPQQLPPIVQASDAFVQRAMGRSIFQITVPEPQVSDLVVMLDTQYRMHPDIGNLVGGLFYNGRLQQGDNTKGNERIAAGAPGPGAAIVVVDTVGTATSETPSGSYSRFNEIHAQFTVDMASQAVDDGATSVAIIAPYVEQVRRIGKLLSAAPRLAEYVECRTVHRFQGGERDIVIFDTVDCDPLPPGRLLSGKSPGSSAPNLINVSLSRARGKLIIVADVSYFRRHDPSGIISQVLAAAQVSATVINP
;
A
#
# COMPACT_ATOMS: atom_id res chain seq x y z
N MET A 1 -22.80 10.15 -23.52
CA MET A 1 -21.36 9.79 -23.66
C MET A 1 -20.81 9.23 -22.35
N LEU A 2 -21.06 9.91 -21.22
CA LEU A 2 -20.68 9.44 -19.88
C LEU A 2 -21.25 8.04 -19.59
N GLU A 3 -22.54 7.83 -19.79
CA GLU A 3 -23.21 6.53 -19.58
C GLU A 3 -22.52 5.37 -20.32
N ARG A 4 -22.08 5.59 -21.56
CA ARG A 4 -21.35 4.58 -22.33
C ARG A 4 -19.99 4.23 -21.71
N PHE A 5 -19.31 5.20 -21.07
CA PHE A 5 -18.09 4.92 -20.32
C PHE A 5 -18.38 4.12 -19.06
N ILE A 6 -19.39 4.54 -18.29
CA ILE A 6 -19.82 3.84 -17.07
C ILE A 6 -20.22 2.41 -17.40
N GLU A 7 -21.03 2.20 -18.43
CA GLU A 7 -21.46 0.87 -18.88
C GLU A 7 -20.28 0.00 -19.34
N SER A 8 -19.41 0.56 -20.22
CA SER A 8 -18.23 -0.15 -20.72
C SER A 8 -17.26 -0.52 -19.60
N PHE A 9 -16.97 0.41 -18.69
CA PHE A 9 -16.06 0.15 -17.56
C PHE A 9 -16.70 -0.79 -16.54
N SER A 10 -17.98 -0.66 -16.25
CA SER A 10 -18.71 -1.58 -15.37
C SER A 10 -18.66 -3.01 -15.89
N ARG A 11 -18.90 -3.20 -17.20
CA ARG A 11 -18.78 -4.51 -17.85
C ARG A 11 -17.36 -5.07 -17.76
N ALA A 12 -16.34 -4.24 -17.98
CA ALA A 12 -14.94 -4.67 -17.91
C ALA A 12 -14.53 -5.06 -16.47
N VAL A 13 -14.92 -4.25 -15.49
CA VAL A 13 -14.67 -4.53 -14.07
C VAL A 13 -15.38 -5.80 -13.60
N THR A 14 -16.62 -6.04 -14.08
CA THR A 14 -17.34 -7.30 -13.81
C THR A 14 -16.60 -8.50 -14.39
N GLY A 15 -16.13 -8.41 -15.64
CA GLY A 15 -15.38 -9.51 -16.28
C GLY A 15 -14.03 -9.79 -15.56
N GLU A 16 -13.33 -8.77 -15.10
CA GLU A 16 -12.12 -8.93 -14.29
C GLU A 16 -12.42 -9.59 -12.93
N MET A 17 -13.50 -9.16 -12.27
CA MET A 17 -13.95 -9.73 -11.02
C MET A 17 -14.29 -11.22 -11.15
N GLU A 18 -14.98 -11.60 -12.21
CA GLU A 18 -15.30 -13.01 -12.50
C GLU A 18 -14.05 -13.86 -12.75
N ALA A 19 -13.08 -13.32 -13.50
CA ALA A 19 -11.81 -13.99 -13.75
C ALA A 19 -11.00 -14.17 -12.43
N MET A 20 -11.04 -13.19 -11.55
CA MET A 20 -10.41 -13.29 -10.24
C MET A 20 -11.06 -14.35 -9.35
N ARG A 21 -12.40 -14.41 -9.31
CA ARG A 21 -13.15 -15.44 -8.57
C ARG A 21 -12.79 -16.86 -9.00
N GLN A 22 -12.48 -17.05 -10.29
CA GLN A 22 -12.10 -18.36 -10.81
C GLN A 22 -10.64 -18.75 -10.53
N ARG A 23 -9.73 -17.78 -10.37
CA ARG A 23 -8.28 -18.00 -10.32
C ARG A 23 -7.65 -17.78 -8.95
N ILE A 24 -8.21 -16.88 -8.16
CA ILE A 24 -7.65 -16.45 -6.89
C ILE A 24 -8.65 -16.76 -5.80
N GLY A 25 -8.25 -17.59 -4.84
CA GLY A 25 -9.03 -17.82 -3.63
C GLY A 25 -9.01 -16.61 -2.70
N PRO A 26 -9.79 -16.65 -1.62
CA PRO A 26 -9.73 -15.62 -0.59
C PRO A 26 -8.35 -15.59 0.08
N TYR A 27 -7.97 -14.43 0.59
CA TYR A 27 -6.81 -14.28 1.46
C TYR A 27 -7.22 -14.54 2.91
N GLU A 28 -6.52 -15.45 3.57
CA GLU A 28 -6.74 -15.83 4.96
C GLU A 28 -5.67 -15.17 5.83
N ILE A 29 -6.10 -14.35 6.80
CA ILE A 29 -5.22 -13.62 7.70
C ILE A 29 -5.58 -13.99 9.12
N ARG A 30 -4.64 -14.61 9.83
CA ARG A 30 -4.83 -14.99 11.23
C ARG A 30 -4.76 -13.76 12.14
N VAL A 31 -5.74 -13.67 13.03
CA VAL A 31 -5.80 -12.63 14.07
C VAL A 31 -5.94 -13.30 15.44
N ALA A 32 -5.49 -12.63 16.47
CA ALA A 32 -5.52 -13.10 17.84
C ALA A 32 -5.89 -11.98 18.81
N GLU A 33 -6.02 -12.31 20.08
CA GLU A 33 -6.33 -11.35 21.15
C GLU A 33 -7.61 -10.57 20.87
N GLY A 34 -8.62 -11.28 20.30
CA GLY A 34 -9.91 -10.70 19.98
C GLY A 34 -10.62 -10.18 21.22
N GLU A 35 -10.96 -8.89 21.22
CA GLU A 35 -11.68 -8.22 22.30
C GLU A 35 -12.91 -7.50 21.76
N SER A 36 -14.06 -7.72 22.39
CA SER A 36 -15.26 -6.95 22.09
C SER A 36 -15.16 -5.54 22.71
N LEU A 37 -15.13 -4.52 21.88
CA LEU A 37 -15.13 -3.13 22.30
C LEU A 37 -16.56 -2.60 22.58
N GLN A 38 -17.60 -3.35 22.18
CA GLN A 38 -19.00 -2.98 22.38
C GLN A 38 -19.92 -4.20 22.50
N SER A 39 -20.73 -4.27 23.57
CA SER A 39 -21.97 -5.00 23.63
C SER A 39 -23.14 -4.04 23.34
N GLY A 40 -23.97 -4.36 22.35
CA GLY A 40 -25.14 -3.56 22.03
C GLY A 40 -26.14 -3.55 23.19
N SER A 41 -26.59 -2.37 23.61
CA SER A 41 -27.82 -2.20 24.36
C SER A 41 -28.78 -1.38 23.51
N GLY A 42 -29.80 -2.03 22.97
CA GLY A 42 -30.80 -1.39 22.13
C GLY A 42 -31.50 -0.26 22.82
N ARG A 43 -31.67 0.83 22.12
CA ARG A 43 -32.83 1.74 22.19
C ARG A 43 -33.26 2.00 20.75
N GLU A 44 -34.54 1.69 20.53
CA GLU A 44 -35.26 1.76 19.25
C GLU A 44 -35.61 3.19 18.81
N ASP A 45 -34.78 4.19 18.93
CA ASP A 45 -35.13 5.54 18.46
C ASP A 45 -33.91 6.32 17.92
N SER A 46 -33.16 5.74 16.99
CA SER A 46 -32.31 6.55 16.11
C SER A 46 -32.00 5.79 14.82
N VAL A 47 -32.22 6.42 13.68
CA VAL A 47 -31.86 5.99 12.34
C VAL A 47 -30.33 5.96 12.23
N GLY A 48 -29.72 4.83 12.61
CA GLY A 48 -28.30 4.55 12.57
C GLY A 48 -28.09 3.13 13.07
N GLU A 49 -27.71 2.22 12.15
CA GLU A 49 -27.48 0.81 12.46
C GLU A 49 -26.55 0.66 13.66
N ASP A 50 -27.01 -0.05 14.70
CA ASP A 50 -26.17 -0.46 15.83
C ASP A 50 -25.04 -1.35 15.30
N ARG A 51 -23.80 -0.88 15.43
CA ARG A 51 -22.62 -1.62 15.02
C ARG A 51 -21.83 -2.09 16.23
N PHE A 52 -21.53 -3.39 16.24
CA PHE A 52 -20.67 -4.02 17.23
C PHE A 52 -19.21 -3.84 16.84
N LEU A 53 -18.35 -3.48 17.78
CA LEU A 53 -16.92 -3.23 17.53
C LEU A 53 -16.05 -4.27 18.19
N TYR A 54 -15.06 -4.73 17.45
CA TYR A 54 -14.09 -5.74 17.87
C TYR A 54 -12.67 -5.29 17.55
N ALA A 55 -11.75 -5.46 18.48
CA ALA A 55 -10.33 -5.26 18.25
C ALA A 55 -9.60 -6.60 18.17
N PHE A 56 -8.64 -6.70 17.27
CA PHE A 56 -7.79 -7.87 17.12
C PHE A 56 -6.36 -7.44 16.88
N ARG A 57 -5.41 -8.32 17.21
CA ARG A 57 -4.02 -8.22 16.79
C ARG A 57 -3.79 -9.09 15.54
N VAL A 58 -3.27 -8.47 14.49
CA VAL A 58 -2.88 -9.16 13.24
C VAL A 58 -1.55 -9.86 13.47
N LEU A 59 -1.49 -11.17 13.29
CA LEU A 59 -0.29 -11.97 13.56
C LEU A 59 0.78 -11.82 12.48
N GLN A 60 0.37 -11.46 11.27
CA GLN A 60 1.28 -11.21 10.15
C GLN A 60 0.82 -9.96 9.39
N PRO A 61 1.67 -8.93 9.23
CA PRO A 61 1.37 -7.77 8.41
C PRO A 61 0.92 -8.18 7.02
N ASN A 62 -0.19 -7.61 6.53
CA ASN A 62 -0.73 -7.95 5.23
C ASN A 62 -1.23 -6.70 4.50
N ASP A 63 -0.69 -6.46 3.31
CA ASP A 63 -1.03 -5.35 2.43
C ASP A 63 -2.44 -5.41 1.82
N LYS A 64 -3.15 -6.53 2.02
CA LYS A 64 -4.53 -6.75 1.56
C LYS A 64 -5.58 -6.21 2.52
N LEU A 65 -5.20 -5.89 3.75
CA LEU A 65 -6.08 -5.21 4.69
C LEU A 65 -6.21 -3.74 4.26
N VAL A 66 -7.43 -3.32 3.96
CA VAL A 66 -7.72 -1.94 3.53
C VAL A 66 -8.74 -1.33 4.49
N GLN A 67 -8.43 -0.17 5.06
CA GLN A 67 -9.37 0.57 5.90
C GLN A 67 -10.62 0.95 5.09
N GLY A 68 -11.80 0.72 5.65
CA GLY A 68 -13.09 0.84 4.95
C GLY A 68 -13.46 -0.40 4.13
N GLY A 69 -12.57 -1.40 4.03
CA GLY A 69 -12.84 -2.67 3.38
C GLY A 69 -13.77 -3.56 4.19
N GLU A 70 -14.41 -4.52 3.52
CA GLU A 70 -15.19 -5.59 4.14
C GLU A 70 -14.44 -6.90 4.04
N CYS A 71 -14.55 -7.73 5.07
CA CYS A 71 -14.00 -9.08 5.11
C CYS A 71 -14.91 -9.97 5.97
N ASN A 72 -14.73 -11.27 5.85
CA ASN A 72 -15.39 -12.18 6.76
C ASN A 72 -14.49 -12.44 7.98
N LEU A 73 -15.05 -12.31 9.17
CA LEU A 73 -14.43 -12.77 10.41
C LEU A 73 -14.93 -14.18 10.68
N VAL A 74 -14.05 -15.16 10.48
CA VAL A 74 -14.33 -16.57 10.67
C VAL A 74 -13.80 -16.99 12.02
N THR A 75 -14.70 -17.48 12.86
CA THR A 75 -14.40 -18.09 14.17
C THR A 75 -14.69 -19.61 14.10
N GLU A 76 -14.47 -20.33 15.16
CA GLU A 76 -14.85 -21.74 15.24
C GLU A 76 -16.36 -21.97 15.12
N THR A 77 -17.17 -20.96 15.42
CA THR A 77 -18.64 -21.06 15.55
C THR A 77 -19.40 -20.20 14.54
N SER A 78 -18.74 -19.22 13.89
CA SER A 78 -19.42 -18.27 13.01
C SER A 78 -18.55 -17.79 11.85
N ASP A 79 -19.22 -17.30 10.80
CA ASP A 79 -18.64 -16.62 9.64
C ASP A 79 -19.47 -15.34 9.43
N ASP A 80 -18.90 -14.21 9.84
CA ASP A 80 -19.61 -12.93 9.90
C ASP A 80 -18.95 -11.89 9.01
N LEU A 81 -19.76 -11.21 8.20
CA LEU A 81 -19.30 -10.07 7.42
C LEU A 81 -19.02 -8.88 8.34
N VAL A 82 -17.80 -8.36 8.29
CA VAL A 82 -17.33 -7.23 9.10
C VAL A 82 -16.66 -6.18 8.24
N SER A 83 -16.73 -4.93 8.69
CA SER A 83 -16.03 -3.82 8.03
C SER A 83 -14.79 -3.43 8.83
N ILE A 84 -13.70 -3.16 8.13
CA ILE A 84 -12.42 -2.73 8.72
C ILE A 84 -12.49 -1.23 9.00
N LEU A 85 -12.58 -0.83 10.26
CA LEU A 85 -12.68 0.57 10.66
C LEU A 85 -11.33 1.26 10.77
N SER A 86 -10.35 0.59 11.35
CA SER A 86 -9.00 1.14 11.47
C SER A 86 -7.96 0.03 11.50
N ILE A 87 -6.77 0.38 11.03
CA ILE A 87 -5.59 -0.49 11.08
C ILE A 87 -4.44 0.38 11.59
N LYS A 88 -3.84 -0.01 12.71
CA LYS A 88 -2.67 0.64 13.31
C LYS A 88 -1.62 -0.42 13.62
N ALA A 89 -0.49 -0.37 12.94
CA ALA A 89 0.58 -1.35 13.08
C ALA A 89 0.06 -2.80 12.98
N ASP A 90 -0.01 -3.51 14.11
CA ASP A 90 -0.52 -4.87 14.21
C ASP A 90 -1.95 -4.95 14.76
N GLN A 91 -2.60 -3.81 15.08
CA GLN A 91 -3.97 -3.78 15.59
C GLN A 91 -4.98 -3.43 14.49
N ILE A 92 -6.09 -4.17 14.46
CA ILE A 92 -7.22 -3.94 13.58
C ILE A 92 -8.50 -3.78 14.40
N VAL A 93 -9.31 -2.79 14.02
CA VAL A 93 -10.66 -2.61 14.60
C VAL A 93 -11.68 -2.91 13.52
N LEU A 94 -12.59 -3.80 13.86
CA LEU A 94 -13.66 -4.29 12.99
C LEU A 94 -15.02 -3.81 13.51
N SER A 95 -15.97 -3.60 12.60
CA SER A 95 -17.37 -3.39 12.96
C SER A 95 -18.27 -4.43 12.31
N SER A 96 -19.24 -4.93 13.06
CA SER A 96 -20.28 -5.84 12.59
C SER A 96 -21.66 -5.23 12.82
N SER A 97 -22.61 -5.57 11.95
CA SER A 97 -24.04 -5.26 12.14
C SER A 97 -24.73 -6.20 13.13
N ARG A 98 -24.07 -7.31 13.51
CA ARG A 98 -24.57 -8.34 14.42
C ARG A 98 -23.55 -8.60 15.53
N PRO A 99 -23.98 -9.03 16.72
CA PRO A 99 -23.05 -9.49 17.73
C PRO A 99 -22.33 -10.75 17.25
N ILE A 100 -21.03 -10.82 17.46
CA ILE A 100 -20.18 -11.96 17.12
C ILE A 100 -19.66 -12.54 18.42
N ASP A 101 -19.84 -13.85 18.59
CA ASP A 101 -19.28 -14.60 19.71
C ASP A 101 -17.80 -14.88 19.44
N LEU A 102 -16.93 -14.24 20.23
CA LEU A 102 -15.50 -14.46 20.13
C LEU A 102 -15.12 -15.75 20.90
N PRO A 103 -14.28 -16.62 20.31
CA PRO A 103 -13.76 -17.79 21.01
C PRO A 103 -12.95 -17.36 22.23
N GLY A 104 -12.98 -18.19 23.30
CA GLY A 104 -12.31 -17.88 24.56
C GLY A 104 -10.79 -17.70 24.46
N ASN A 105 -10.16 -18.20 23.38
CA ASN A 105 -8.75 -17.98 23.06
C ASN A 105 -8.49 -16.70 22.24
N GLY A 106 -9.54 -15.95 21.86
CA GLY A 106 -9.45 -14.74 21.06
C GLY A 106 -8.88 -14.93 19.65
N GLN A 107 -8.75 -16.16 19.16
CA GLN A 107 -8.23 -16.46 17.83
C GLN A 107 -9.35 -16.48 16.79
N ALA A 108 -9.11 -15.85 15.64
CA ALA A 108 -10.02 -15.84 14.52
C ALA A 108 -9.24 -15.71 13.20
N MET A 109 -9.95 -15.79 12.10
CA MET A 109 -9.39 -15.62 10.77
C MET A 109 -10.17 -14.55 10.00
N LEU A 110 -9.47 -13.60 9.42
CA LEU A 110 -10.04 -12.66 8.47
C LEU A 110 -9.90 -13.25 7.07
N VAL A 111 -11.03 -13.39 6.39
CA VAL A 111 -11.11 -13.87 5.02
C VAL A 111 -11.44 -12.69 4.12
N ILE A 112 -10.48 -12.29 3.28
CA ILE A 112 -10.63 -11.16 2.38
C ILE A 112 -10.83 -11.67 0.97
N TYR A 113 -11.89 -11.23 0.33
CA TYR A 113 -12.17 -11.53 -1.06
C TYR A 113 -11.57 -10.46 -1.96
N PRO A 114 -10.59 -10.79 -2.82
CA PRO A 114 -9.88 -9.80 -3.64
C PRO A 114 -10.80 -8.96 -4.54
N TRP A 115 -11.94 -9.53 -4.95
CA TRP A 115 -12.92 -8.87 -5.82
C TRP A 115 -13.80 -7.81 -5.13
N PHE A 116 -13.81 -7.75 -3.80
CA PHE A 116 -14.53 -6.73 -3.04
C PHE A 116 -14.18 -5.29 -3.48
N LEU A 117 -12.89 -5.03 -3.74
CA LEU A 117 -12.43 -3.73 -4.23
C LEU A 117 -13.08 -3.36 -5.58
N TYR A 118 -13.32 -4.34 -6.42
CA TYR A 118 -14.01 -4.13 -7.71
C TYR A 118 -15.51 -3.89 -7.53
N GLU A 119 -16.16 -4.53 -6.55
CA GLU A 119 -17.57 -4.26 -6.21
C GLU A 119 -17.76 -2.80 -5.78
N LYS A 120 -16.87 -2.29 -4.94
CA LYS A 120 -16.86 -0.87 -4.54
C LYS A 120 -16.58 0.06 -5.71
N LEU A 121 -15.63 -0.28 -6.57
CA LEU A 121 -15.37 0.50 -7.78
C LEU A 121 -16.60 0.54 -8.70
N LEU A 122 -17.32 -0.58 -8.86
CA LEU A 122 -18.56 -0.63 -9.62
C LEU A 122 -19.63 0.29 -9.05
N SER A 123 -19.84 0.28 -7.72
CA SER A 123 -20.79 1.18 -7.08
C SER A 123 -20.40 2.65 -7.26
N SER A 124 -19.11 2.97 -7.12
CA SER A 124 -18.58 4.33 -7.32
C SER A 124 -18.71 4.80 -8.77
N LEU A 125 -18.49 3.93 -9.76
CA LEU A 125 -18.68 4.26 -11.18
C LEU A 125 -20.15 4.52 -11.50
N ARG A 126 -21.09 3.77 -10.93
CA ARG A 126 -22.53 4.00 -11.12
C ARG A 126 -22.97 5.32 -10.50
N ALA A 127 -22.47 5.67 -9.31
CA ALA A 127 -22.75 6.93 -8.66
C ALA A 127 -22.33 8.16 -9.49
N LEU A 128 -21.37 8.02 -10.43
CA LEU A 128 -21.01 9.10 -11.36
C LEU A 128 -22.15 9.52 -12.27
N GLY A 129 -23.10 8.60 -12.58
CA GLY A 129 -24.27 8.88 -13.42
C GLY A 129 -25.42 9.59 -12.70
N ASP A 130 -25.50 9.41 -11.39
CA ASP A 130 -26.65 9.81 -10.58
C ASP A 130 -26.47 11.19 -9.89
N SER A 131 -25.31 11.80 -10.03
CA SER A 131 -24.95 13.03 -9.29
C SER A 131 -24.32 14.08 -10.18
N ASP A 132 -24.90 15.27 -10.21
CA ASP A 132 -24.31 16.49 -10.80
C ASP A 132 -23.01 16.93 -10.08
N ALA A 133 -22.65 16.21 -9.05
CA ALA A 133 -21.53 16.51 -8.19
C ALA A 133 -20.16 16.17 -8.82
N PHE A 134 -20.08 15.45 -9.94
CA PHE A 134 -18.83 15.04 -10.58
C PHE A 134 -18.47 15.90 -11.80
N HIS A 135 -17.18 16.21 -11.95
CA HIS A 135 -16.66 16.99 -13.07
C HIS A 135 -16.19 16.07 -14.20
N THR A 136 -17.13 15.55 -14.97
CA THR A 136 -16.84 14.57 -16.02
C THR A 136 -16.08 15.13 -17.22
N ASP A 137 -16.09 16.44 -17.44
CA ASP A 137 -15.43 17.11 -18.58
C ASP A 137 -13.92 16.91 -18.59
N THR A 138 -13.28 16.99 -17.42
CA THR A 138 -11.85 16.80 -17.26
C THR A 138 -11.48 15.34 -17.56
N ALA A 139 -12.27 14.39 -17.04
CA ALA A 139 -12.09 12.96 -17.31
C ALA A 139 -12.34 12.64 -18.81
N LEU A 140 -13.38 13.21 -19.44
CA LEU A 140 -13.66 13.00 -20.86
C LEU A 140 -12.54 13.59 -21.75
N ALA A 141 -11.94 14.72 -21.36
CA ALA A 141 -10.79 15.27 -22.07
C ALA A 141 -9.56 14.36 -21.91
N LEU A 142 -9.34 13.81 -20.71
CA LEU A 142 -8.27 12.84 -20.45
C LEU A 142 -8.41 11.58 -21.31
N PHE A 143 -9.62 11.15 -21.61
CA PHE A 143 -9.88 9.98 -22.48
C PHE A 143 -10.07 10.34 -23.96
N GLY A 144 -9.65 11.55 -24.38
CA GLY A 144 -9.68 12.00 -25.78
C GLY A 144 -11.08 12.23 -26.36
N LYS A 145 -12.11 12.40 -25.49
CA LYS A 145 -13.51 12.61 -25.90
C LYS A 145 -13.93 14.08 -25.87
N LYS A 146 -13.12 14.91 -25.25
CA LYS A 146 -13.18 16.37 -25.33
C LYS A 146 -11.81 16.92 -25.70
N LYS A 147 -11.77 18.12 -26.27
CA LYS A 147 -10.52 18.78 -26.63
C LYS A 147 -9.75 19.18 -25.37
N PRO A 148 -8.42 19.05 -25.38
CA PRO A 148 -7.58 19.63 -24.35
C PRO A 148 -7.85 21.12 -24.18
N ARG A 149 -7.72 21.62 -22.95
CA ARG A 149 -7.96 23.04 -22.65
C ARG A 149 -6.66 23.72 -22.22
N LYS A 150 -6.43 24.93 -22.75
CA LYS A 150 -5.44 25.85 -22.18
C LYS A 150 -6.08 26.61 -21.03
N LEU A 151 -5.40 26.67 -19.90
CA LEU A 151 -5.89 27.30 -18.69
C LEU A 151 -5.18 28.64 -18.53
N PRO A 152 -5.92 29.72 -18.23
CA PRO A 152 -5.30 31.03 -18.04
C PRO A 152 -4.43 31.03 -16.77
N ILE A 153 -3.27 31.66 -16.87
CA ILE A 153 -2.39 31.94 -15.75
C ILE A 153 -2.55 33.43 -15.42
N TYR A 154 -3.17 33.70 -14.27
CA TYR A 154 -3.46 35.08 -13.87
C TYR A 154 -2.34 35.75 -13.06
N PHE A 155 -1.31 35.02 -12.66
CA PHE A 155 -0.18 35.53 -11.89
C PHE A 155 1.15 35.14 -12.51
N VAL A 156 2.02 36.12 -12.64
CA VAL A 156 3.41 35.92 -13.06
C VAL A 156 4.18 35.31 -11.92
N ASP A 157 4.87 34.31 -12.24
CA ASP A 157 5.52 33.33 -11.43
C ASP A 157 6.59 33.82 -10.46
N ALA A 158 6.61 33.23 -9.28
CA ALA A 158 7.90 33.00 -8.67
C ALA A 158 8.74 32.10 -9.62
N GLU A 159 9.95 32.54 -9.94
CA GLU A 159 10.88 31.77 -10.76
C GLU A 159 10.99 30.34 -10.21
N LEU A 160 10.95 29.36 -11.13
CA LEU A 160 11.17 27.98 -10.76
C LEU A 160 12.61 27.84 -10.27
N PRO A 161 12.87 27.04 -9.23
CA PRO A 161 14.19 26.96 -8.63
C PRO A 161 15.23 26.51 -9.67
N PRO A 162 16.45 27.06 -9.59
CA PRO A 162 17.55 26.72 -10.51
C PRO A 162 17.99 25.25 -10.38
N SER A 163 17.63 24.56 -9.29
CA SER A 163 17.87 23.14 -9.08
C SER A 163 17.10 22.22 -10.02
N LEU A 164 16.01 22.71 -10.63
CA LEU A 164 15.29 21.98 -11.67
C LEU A 164 15.99 22.16 -13.02
N ASN A 165 16.19 21.06 -13.74
CA ASN A 165 16.65 21.12 -15.13
C ASN A 165 15.53 21.64 -16.05
N GLU A 166 15.87 21.86 -17.33
CA GLU A 166 14.95 22.49 -18.27
C GLU A 166 13.70 21.67 -18.54
N SER A 167 13.83 20.34 -18.72
CA SER A 167 12.67 19.46 -18.93
C SER A 167 11.76 19.37 -17.70
N GLN A 168 12.32 19.43 -16.50
CA GLN A 168 11.54 19.49 -15.24
C GLN A 168 10.78 20.81 -15.14
N LYS A 169 11.39 21.96 -15.48
CA LYS A 169 10.71 23.27 -15.53
C LYS A 169 9.58 23.27 -16.54
N GLN A 170 9.82 22.74 -17.73
CA GLN A 170 8.79 22.60 -18.78
C GLN A 170 7.62 21.73 -18.32
N ALA A 171 7.88 20.63 -17.59
CA ALA A 171 6.83 19.78 -17.03
C ALA A 171 5.95 20.54 -16.01
N VAL A 172 6.55 21.33 -15.11
CA VAL A 172 5.80 22.18 -14.17
C VAL A 172 4.97 23.20 -14.92
N GLN A 173 5.53 23.85 -15.94
CA GLN A 173 4.81 24.84 -16.76
C GLN A 173 3.64 24.21 -17.54
N LEU A 174 3.85 23.04 -18.17
CA LEU A 174 2.79 22.31 -18.85
C LEU A 174 1.61 22.03 -17.92
N CYS A 175 1.89 21.50 -16.73
CA CYS A 175 0.86 21.15 -15.74
C CYS A 175 0.07 22.36 -15.23
N ARG A 176 0.63 23.57 -15.30
CA ARG A 176 -0.06 24.83 -14.98
C ARG A 176 -0.97 25.32 -16.10
N GLN A 177 -0.61 25.03 -17.36
CA GLN A 177 -1.19 25.68 -18.53
C GLN A 177 -2.17 24.80 -19.31
N VAL A 178 -2.05 23.49 -19.20
CA VAL A 178 -2.76 22.54 -20.05
C VAL A 178 -3.47 21.49 -19.22
N THR A 179 -4.64 21.04 -19.69
CA THR A 179 -5.35 19.90 -19.15
C THR A 179 -6.03 19.11 -20.28
N PRO A 180 -5.87 17.77 -20.35
CA PRO A 180 -5.00 16.95 -19.51
C PRO A 180 -3.50 17.20 -19.81
N ALA A 181 -2.64 17.03 -18.81
CA ALA A 181 -1.19 17.13 -18.96
C ALA A 181 -0.52 15.80 -18.57
N PHE A 182 0.55 15.45 -19.29
CA PHE A 182 1.28 14.22 -19.08
C PHE A 182 2.76 14.53 -18.82
N VAL A 183 3.29 14.00 -17.73
CA VAL A 183 4.72 14.03 -17.41
C VAL A 183 5.26 12.62 -17.63
N TRP A 184 6.00 12.46 -18.73
CA TRP A 184 6.69 11.21 -19.01
C TRP A 184 8.04 11.22 -18.34
N GLY A 185 8.17 10.45 -17.28
CA GLY A 185 9.40 10.37 -16.49
C GLY A 185 10.05 8.99 -16.57
N PRO A 186 11.07 8.80 -17.42
CA PRO A 186 11.93 7.62 -17.39
C PRO A 186 12.53 7.37 -16.00
N PRO A 187 13.13 6.18 -15.78
CA PRO A 187 13.79 5.86 -14.51
C PRO A 187 14.88 6.87 -14.15
N GLY A 188 14.90 7.29 -12.89
CA GLY A 188 15.95 8.17 -12.38
C GLY A 188 15.89 9.63 -12.81
N THR A 189 14.84 10.09 -13.53
CA THR A 189 14.76 11.46 -14.06
C THR A 189 14.20 12.49 -13.08
N GLY A 190 14.04 12.15 -11.81
CA GLY A 190 13.53 13.06 -10.80
C GLY A 190 12.00 13.33 -10.92
N LYS A 191 11.23 12.31 -11.34
CA LYS A 191 9.75 12.38 -11.35
C LYS A 191 9.19 12.93 -10.05
N THR A 192 9.62 12.37 -8.93
CA THR A 192 9.11 12.70 -7.60
C THR A 192 9.46 14.12 -7.20
N THR A 193 10.70 14.57 -7.46
CA THR A 193 11.10 15.97 -7.24
C THR A 193 10.25 16.93 -8.09
N THR A 194 10.08 16.60 -9.38
CA THR A 194 9.24 17.40 -10.29
C THR A 194 7.79 17.45 -9.79
N LEU A 195 7.26 16.31 -9.31
CA LEU A 195 5.92 16.22 -8.74
C LEU A 195 5.74 17.12 -7.52
N GLY A 196 6.70 17.16 -6.60
CA GLY A 196 6.68 18.08 -5.45
C GLY A 196 6.53 19.54 -5.88
N HIS A 197 7.25 19.96 -6.92
CA HIS A 197 7.15 21.30 -7.48
C HIS A 197 5.85 21.57 -8.25
N ILE A 198 5.29 20.56 -8.94
CA ILE A 198 3.96 20.66 -9.56
C ILE A 198 2.91 20.88 -8.47
N ILE A 199 2.91 20.09 -7.40
CA ILE A 199 1.99 20.23 -6.27
C ILE A 199 2.08 21.65 -5.68
N LEU A 200 3.29 22.07 -5.31
CA LEU A 200 3.52 23.39 -4.73
C LEU A 200 3.02 24.52 -5.64
N SER A 201 3.28 24.39 -6.93
CA SER A 201 2.84 25.34 -7.95
C SER A 201 1.31 25.47 -8.01
N LEU A 202 0.58 24.36 -7.96
CA LEU A 202 -0.89 24.34 -7.96
C LEU A 202 -1.48 24.90 -6.66
N LEU A 203 -0.87 24.60 -5.52
CA LEU A 203 -1.27 25.16 -4.23
C LEU A 203 -1.07 26.70 -4.20
N ARG A 204 0.02 27.21 -4.78
CA ARG A 204 0.26 28.66 -4.94
C ARG A 204 -0.78 29.32 -5.85
N LEU A 205 -1.32 28.63 -6.86
CA LEU A 205 -2.46 29.06 -7.65
C LEU A 205 -3.79 29.02 -6.90
N GLY A 206 -3.78 28.74 -5.61
CA GLY A 206 -4.97 28.65 -4.78
C GLY A 206 -5.79 27.38 -4.99
N GLN A 207 -5.27 26.38 -5.68
CA GLN A 207 -6.02 25.16 -6.00
C GLN A 207 -6.01 24.14 -4.87
N ARG A 208 -7.08 23.38 -4.76
CA ARG A 208 -7.20 22.19 -3.91
C ARG A 208 -6.78 20.98 -4.75
N VAL A 209 -5.80 20.22 -4.26
CA VAL A 209 -5.11 19.19 -5.04
C VAL A 209 -5.32 17.81 -4.41
N LEU A 210 -5.68 16.83 -5.23
CA LEU A 210 -5.63 15.39 -4.90
C LEU A 210 -4.44 14.77 -5.62
N VAL A 211 -3.53 14.15 -4.86
CA VAL A 211 -2.48 13.27 -5.39
C VAL A 211 -2.86 11.83 -5.11
N THR A 212 -2.86 11.00 -6.13
CA THR A 212 -3.21 9.59 -6.00
C THR A 212 -2.29 8.69 -6.80
N SER A 213 -2.13 7.46 -6.35
CA SER A 213 -1.34 6.43 -7.03
C SER A 213 -1.92 5.04 -6.75
N THR A 214 -1.42 4.04 -7.45
CA THR A 214 -1.81 2.62 -7.24
C THR A 214 -1.19 2.02 -5.98
N THR A 215 -0.12 2.59 -5.43
CA THR A 215 0.62 2.06 -4.27
C THR A 215 0.78 3.10 -3.16
N ASN A 216 0.85 2.62 -1.90
CA ASN A 216 1.15 3.48 -0.76
C ASN A 216 2.56 4.09 -0.88
N ALA A 217 3.54 3.31 -1.29
CA ALA A 217 4.92 3.77 -1.44
C ALA A 217 5.05 4.98 -2.38
N ALA A 218 4.34 4.99 -3.51
CA ALA A 218 4.37 6.12 -4.44
C ALA A 218 3.70 7.36 -3.84
N VAL A 219 2.58 7.20 -3.13
CA VAL A 219 1.90 8.30 -2.44
C VAL A 219 2.77 8.87 -1.32
N ASP A 220 3.43 8.01 -0.53
CA ASP A 220 4.31 8.41 0.56
C ASP A 220 5.56 9.12 0.01
N GLN A 221 6.11 8.67 -1.13
CA GLN A 221 7.21 9.31 -1.82
C GLN A 221 6.84 10.70 -2.36
N ALA A 222 5.62 10.86 -2.88
CA ALA A 222 5.11 12.17 -3.31
C ALA A 222 5.00 13.14 -2.12
N LEU A 223 4.53 12.66 -0.97
CA LEU A 223 4.47 13.44 0.26
C LEU A 223 5.86 13.85 0.74
N SER A 224 6.81 12.89 0.81
CA SER A 224 8.19 13.16 1.25
C SER A 224 8.86 14.22 0.39
N SER A 225 8.73 14.10 -0.94
CA SER A 225 9.31 15.08 -1.88
C SER A 225 8.67 16.47 -1.76
N PHE A 226 7.38 16.53 -1.48
CA PHE A 226 6.70 17.79 -1.17
C PHE A 226 7.18 18.39 0.17
N ALA A 227 7.38 17.54 1.19
CA ALA A 227 7.84 17.93 2.53
C ALA A 227 9.29 18.46 2.54
N GLU A 228 10.12 18.04 1.58
CA GLU A 228 11.49 18.56 1.41
C GLU A 228 11.51 20.04 0.97
N LEU A 229 10.41 20.53 0.37
CA LEU A 229 10.28 21.93 0.01
C LEU A 229 9.89 22.76 1.23
N SER A 230 10.56 23.90 1.46
CA SER A 230 10.28 24.76 2.62
C SER A 230 8.81 25.18 2.72
N ASP A 231 8.19 25.58 1.61
CA ASP A 231 6.77 25.93 1.57
C ASP A 231 5.86 24.71 1.76
N GLY A 232 6.31 23.54 1.29
CA GLY A 232 5.64 22.25 1.50
C GLY A 232 5.63 21.88 2.96
N ARG A 233 6.76 21.97 3.63
CA ARG A 233 6.87 21.75 5.07
C ARG A 233 5.97 22.70 5.85
N ALA A 234 6.01 23.99 5.53
CA ALA A 234 5.15 24.96 6.16
C ALA A 234 3.65 24.73 5.93
N ALA A 235 3.26 24.11 4.80
CA ALA A 235 1.87 23.73 4.55
C ALA A 235 1.44 22.54 5.42
N ILE A 236 2.34 21.57 5.64
CA ILE A 236 2.12 20.41 6.54
C ILE A 236 1.96 20.93 7.98
N ASP A 237 2.90 21.75 8.46
CA ASP A 237 2.89 22.26 9.82
C ASP A 237 1.62 23.10 10.15
N ARG A 238 1.00 23.71 9.13
CA ARG A 238 -0.31 24.39 9.25
C ARG A 238 -1.50 23.44 9.20
N GLY A 239 -1.30 22.13 9.04
CA GLY A 239 -2.37 21.13 8.92
C GLY A 239 -3.19 21.25 7.63
N GLY A 240 -2.63 21.83 6.56
CA GLY A 240 -3.26 21.97 5.25
C GLY A 240 -3.05 20.78 4.32
N VAL A 241 -2.32 19.76 4.78
CA VAL A 241 -1.97 18.55 4.02
C VAL A 241 -2.46 17.33 4.78
N VAL A 242 -3.13 16.42 4.09
CA VAL A 242 -3.66 15.18 4.67
C VAL A 242 -3.28 13.97 3.84
N ARG A 243 -2.64 12.99 4.47
CA ARG A 243 -2.36 11.66 3.94
C ARG A 243 -3.41 10.68 4.48
N LEU A 244 -4.25 10.15 3.60
CA LEU A 244 -5.32 9.22 3.94
C LEU A 244 -4.92 7.77 3.64
N GLY A 245 -5.13 6.90 4.60
CA GLY A 245 -4.88 5.44 4.50
C GLY A 245 -3.58 5.03 5.16
N GLN A 246 -3.21 3.75 5.00
CA GLN A 246 -1.97 3.20 5.55
C GLN A 246 -0.74 3.85 4.93
N THR A 247 0.27 4.08 5.74
CA THR A 247 1.57 4.61 5.32
C THR A 247 2.66 3.58 5.60
N GLN A 248 3.67 3.56 4.74
CA GLN A 248 4.87 2.72 4.89
C GLN A 248 6.09 3.53 5.34
N ALA A 249 5.96 4.86 5.35
CA ALA A 249 6.98 5.82 5.72
C ALA A 249 6.45 6.81 6.76
N ASP A 250 7.35 7.62 7.31
CA ASP A 250 6.98 8.77 8.13
C ASP A 250 6.09 9.74 7.34
N THR A 251 4.94 10.08 7.89
CA THR A 251 3.98 11.02 7.31
C THR A 251 4.37 12.47 7.47
N CYS A 252 5.47 12.74 8.14
CA CYS A 252 5.95 14.10 8.47
C CYS A 252 4.89 14.97 9.17
N GLY A 253 3.94 14.37 9.88
CA GLY A 253 2.80 15.07 10.52
C GLY A 253 1.58 15.28 9.62
N ALA A 254 1.55 14.71 8.41
CA ALA A 254 0.43 14.83 7.46
C ALA A 254 -0.58 13.67 7.54
N GLY A 255 -0.36 12.64 8.36
CA GLY A 255 -1.33 11.56 8.58
C GLY A 255 -2.65 12.10 9.10
N LEU A 256 -3.79 11.57 8.60
CA LEU A 256 -5.11 12.08 9.00
C LEU A 256 -5.27 12.15 10.52
N LEU A 257 -4.85 11.10 11.24
CA LEU A 257 -4.94 11.08 12.70
C LEU A 257 -3.99 12.08 13.36
N GLU A 258 -2.79 12.25 12.84
CA GLU A 258 -1.81 13.23 13.31
C GLU A 258 -2.33 14.67 13.15
N VAL A 259 -2.92 14.99 12.00
CA VAL A 259 -3.55 16.31 11.77
C VAL A 259 -4.74 16.53 12.69
N VAL A 260 -5.56 15.49 12.93
CA VAL A 260 -6.65 15.56 13.90
C VAL A 260 -6.11 15.74 15.32
N GLU A 261 -5.06 15.03 15.70
CA GLU A 261 -4.39 15.18 17.01
C GLU A 261 -3.86 16.60 17.22
N ILE A 262 -3.18 17.16 16.23
CA ILE A 262 -2.66 18.52 16.29
C ILE A 262 -3.80 19.56 16.41
N ARG A 263 -4.86 19.40 15.61
CA ARG A 263 -5.97 20.38 15.59
C ARG A 263 -6.93 20.25 16.78
N PHE A 264 -7.08 19.05 17.34
CA PHE A 264 -8.09 18.73 18.35
C PHE A 264 -7.48 18.00 19.58
N ALA A 265 -6.30 18.38 20.00
CA ALA A 265 -5.53 17.76 21.09
C ALA A 265 -6.35 17.51 22.37
N GLU A 266 -7.18 18.49 22.79
CA GLU A 266 -8.00 18.39 24.01
C GLU A 266 -9.04 17.24 23.95
N VAL A 267 -9.56 16.92 22.77
CA VAL A 267 -10.55 15.82 22.62
C VAL A 267 -9.85 14.48 22.70
N ASN A 268 -8.66 14.40 22.15
CA ASN A 268 -7.87 13.18 22.14
C ASN A 268 -7.38 12.82 23.56
N ASP A 269 -6.94 13.81 24.34
CA ASP A 269 -6.58 13.63 25.75
C ASP A 269 -7.77 13.09 26.57
N ARG A 270 -8.99 13.59 26.31
CA ARG A 270 -10.19 13.05 26.96
C ARG A 270 -10.46 11.59 26.61
N LEU A 271 -10.24 11.18 25.36
CA LEU A 271 -10.39 9.79 24.93
C LEU A 271 -9.39 8.87 25.64
N VAL A 272 -8.13 9.26 25.69
CA VAL A 272 -7.08 8.49 26.37
C VAL A 272 -7.39 8.33 27.86
N HIS A 273 -7.84 9.40 28.53
CA HIS A 273 -8.25 9.34 29.93
C HIS A 273 -9.47 8.45 30.17
N LEU A 274 -10.46 8.47 29.29
CA LEU A 274 -11.63 7.60 29.38
C LEU A 274 -11.27 6.12 29.21
N ASP A 275 -10.37 5.81 28.28
CA ASP A 275 -9.89 4.44 28.04
C ASP A 275 -9.07 3.91 29.21
N ALA A 276 -8.13 4.68 29.74
CA ALA A 276 -7.36 4.30 30.91
C ALA A 276 -8.25 4.04 32.13
N ARG A 277 -9.24 4.93 32.37
CA ARG A 277 -10.18 4.79 33.46
C ARG A 277 -11.05 3.57 33.31
N ARG A 278 -11.57 3.29 32.12
CA ARG A 278 -12.38 2.10 31.81
C ARG A 278 -11.56 0.81 32.01
N SER A 279 -10.35 0.75 31.48
CA SER A 279 -9.47 -0.42 31.62
C SER A 279 -9.18 -0.74 33.08
N GLY A 280 -8.93 0.27 33.91
CA GLY A 280 -8.77 0.11 35.36
C GLY A 280 -10.02 -0.46 36.03
N MET A 281 -11.22 -0.03 35.62
CA MET A 281 -12.47 -0.59 36.15
C MET A 281 -12.70 -2.03 35.72
N LEU A 282 -12.42 -2.39 34.48
CA LEU A 282 -12.56 -3.76 33.95
C LEU A 282 -11.61 -4.73 34.68
N GLN A 283 -10.39 -4.30 34.98
CA GLN A 283 -9.45 -5.10 35.81
C GLN A 283 -9.98 -5.30 37.22
N GLN A 284 -10.58 -4.28 37.83
CA GLN A 284 -11.20 -4.42 39.15
C GLN A 284 -12.42 -5.37 39.10
N ILE A 285 -13.26 -5.29 38.06
CA ILE A 285 -14.37 -6.21 37.85
C ILE A 285 -13.91 -7.64 37.72
N ALA A 286 -12.87 -7.90 36.92
CA ALA A 286 -12.32 -9.24 36.77
C ALA A 286 -11.81 -9.82 38.09
N ARG A 287 -11.05 -9.03 38.86
CA ARG A 287 -10.56 -9.44 40.20
C ARG A 287 -11.72 -9.67 41.19
N GLY A 288 -12.73 -8.82 41.14
CA GLY A 288 -13.91 -8.96 42.01
C GLY A 288 -14.77 -10.16 41.70
N LYS A 289 -14.88 -10.56 40.43
CA LYS A 289 -15.58 -11.79 40.03
C LYS A 289 -14.85 -13.04 40.53
N LEU A 290 -13.51 -13.06 40.51
CA LEU A 290 -12.72 -14.15 41.08
C LEU A 290 -12.92 -14.25 42.60
N LEU A 291 -12.93 -13.11 43.30
CA LEU A 291 -13.20 -13.07 44.73
C LEU A 291 -14.62 -13.54 45.05
N LEU A 292 -15.61 -13.15 44.25
CA LEU A 292 -16.99 -13.57 44.44
C LEU A 292 -17.12 -15.10 44.29
N ALA A 293 -16.50 -15.68 43.28
CA ALA A 293 -16.48 -17.12 43.07
C ALA A 293 -15.79 -17.88 44.22
N GLN A 294 -14.75 -17.31 44.83
CA GLN A 294 -14.14 -17.87 46.05
C GLN A 294 -15.10 -17.85 47.22
N LEU A 295 -15.78 -16.75 47.49
CA LEU A 295 -16.76 -16.60 48.56
C LEU A 295 -17.96 -17.55 48.36
N GLU A 296 -18.40 -17.84 47.13
CA GLU A 296 -19.46 -18.78 46.79
C GLU A 296 -19.00 -20.23 46.92
N SER A 297 -17.77 -20.58 46.61
CA SER A 297 -17.27 -21.97 46.76
C SER A 297 -17.09 -22.40 48.19
N GLU A 298 -16.96 -21.47 49.13
CA GLU A 298 -16.82 -21.71 50.57
C GLU A 298 -18.15 -21.92 51.26
N GLU A 299 -19.29 -21.61 50.61
CA GLU A 299 -20.66 -21.82 51.14
C GLU A 299 -21.21 -23.26 50.95
N HIS A 300 -20.51 -24.17 50.22
CA HIS A 300 -20.92 -25.56 50.05
C HIS A 300 -19.92 -26.54 50.67
N PRO A 301 -19.85 -26.71 52.01
CA PRO A 301 -19.28 -27.87 52.59
C PRO A 301 -20.31 -29.01 52.48
N THR A 302 -19.92 -30.11 51.83
CA THR A 302 -20.61 -31.38 51.81
C THR A 302 -21.17 -31.72 53.19
N GLN A 303 -22.47 -32.11 53.24
CA GLN A 303 -23.19 -32.60 54.38
C GLN A 303 -22.32 -33.43 55.34
N LEU A 304 -22.21 -32.99 56.59
CA LEU A 304 -22.30 -33.81 57.81
C LEU A 304 -22.06 -32.88 59.04
N GLY A 305 -23.09 -32.75 59.85
CA GLY A 305 -22.96 -32.34 61.23
C GLY A 305 -23.62 -31.03 61.64
N LEU A 306 -24.78 -31.14 62.27
CA LEU A 306 -25.45 -30.16 63.09
C LEU A 306 -24.45 -29.39 63.97
N PHE A 307 -24.33 -28.10 63.77
CA PHE A 307 -24.32 -27.03 64.79
C PHE A 307 -24.06 -25.70 64.03
N GLU A 308 -25.01 -24.80 64.06
CA GLU A 308 -24.93 -23.44 63.56
C GLU A 308 -23.84 -22.65 64.33
N SER A 309 -22.72 -22.40 63.71
CA SER A 309 -21.96 -21.20 63.95
C SER A 309 -21.72 -20.57 62.58
N ALA A 310 -22.20 -19.33 62.35
CA ALA A 310 -21.90 -18.58 61.14
C ALA A 310 -20.40 -18.67 60.88
N ALA A 311 -20.01 -19.39 59.85
CA ALA A 311 -18.61 -19.55 59.49
C ALA A 311 -18.05 -18.16 59.13
N MET A 312 -17.22 -17.61 60.00
CA MET A 312 -16.35 -16.49 59.68
C MET A 312 -15.21 -17.07 58.83
N VAL A 313 -15.30 -16.87 57.56
CA VAL A 313 -14.15 -17.15 56.68
C VAL A 313 -13.13 -16.04 56.91
N ASP A 314 -11.92 -16.42 57.22
CA ASP A 314 -10.80 -15.51 57.42
C ASP A 314 -10.29 -15.00 56.04
N THR A 315 -11.11 -14.18 55.36
CA THR A 315 -10.79 -13.61 54.07
C THR A 315 -9.63 -12.64 54.25
N ASP A 316 -8.49 -12.88 53.62
CA ASP A 316 -7.33 -11.99 53.69
C ASP A 316 -7.76 -10.58 53.23
N PRO A 317 -7.67 -9.57 54.13
CA PRO A 317 -8.03 -8.20 53.77
C PRO A 317 -7.36 -7.70 52.48
N ARG A 318 -6.18 -8.27 52.12
CA ARG A 318 -5.43 -7.92 50.91
C ARG A 318 -6.23 -8.28 49.63
N GLN A 319 -7.05 -9.29 49.65
CA GLN A 319 -7.91 -9.65 48.50
C GLN A 319 -9.01 -8.61 48.28
N LEU A 320 -9.54 -8.04 49.36
CA LEU A 320 -10.56 -7.00 49.30
C LEU A 320 -10.00 -5.63 48.92
N THR A 321 -8.69 -5.38 49.10
CA THR A 321 -8.05 -4.09 48.70
C THR A 321 -8.05 -3.85 47.21
N ALA A 322 -8.23 -4.89 46.39
CA ALA A 322 -8.45 -4.76 44.94
C ALA A 322 -9.73 -4.00 44.58
N LEU A 323 -10.74 -3.99 45.46
CA LEU A 323 -12.05 -3.40 45.21
C LEU A 323 -12.39 -2.26 46.15
N PHE A 324 -11.80 -2.23 47.35
CA PHE A 324 -12.09 -1.30 48.42
C PHE A 324 -10.83 -0.62 48.94
N SER A 325 -10.96 0.54 49.56
CA SER A 325 -9.82 1.15 50.26
C SER A 325 -9.42 0.30 51.47
N ASP A 326 -8.15 0.39 51.90
CA ASP A 326 -7.57 -0.43 52.96
C ASP A 326 -8.42 -0.46 54.24
N ASN A 327 -8.92 0.68 54.66
CA ASN A 327 -9.80 0.77 55.87
C ASN A 327 -11.13 0.05 55.67
N ASN A 328 -11.75 0.13 54.50
CA ASN A 328 -12.99 -0.56 54.21
C ASN A 328 -12.78 -2.06 53.99
N ALA A 329 -11.68 -2.47 53.37
CA ALA A 329 -11.26 -3.84 53.20
C ALA A 329 -11.08 -4.58 54.54
N ARG A 330 -10.40 -3.95 55.52
CA ARG A 330 -10.23 -4.49 56.87
C ARG A 330 -11.54 -4.61 57.62
N ARG A 331 -12.46 -3.62 57.49
CA ARG A 331 -13.80 -3.65 58.13
C ARG A 331 -14.66 -4.76 57.49
N LEU A 332 -14.63 -4.92 56.20
CA LEU A 332 -15.38 -5.96 55.49
C LEU A 332 -14.88 -7.37 55.81
N ALA A 333 -13.58 -7.57 55.92
CA ALA A 333 -12.99 -8.87 56.27
C ALA A 333 -13.41 -9.35 57.65
N ALA A 334 -13.80 -8.45 58.57
CA ALA A 334 -14.35 -8.76 59.90
C ALA A 334 -15.86 -9.08 59.93
N LEU A 335 -16.54 -9.01 58.78
CA LEU A 335 -17.99 -9.28 58.68
C LEU A 335 -18.22 -10.74 58.23
N PRO A 336 -19.45 -11.30 58.50
CA PRO A 336 -19.83 -12.61 57.98
C PRO A 336 -19.70 -12.69 56.45
N THR A 337 -19.38 -13.87 55.92
CA THR A 337 -19.16 -14.15 54.47
C THR A 337 -20.29 -13.61 53.58
N GLU A 338 -21.53 -13.79 54.00
CA GLU A 338 -22.71 -13.26 53.27
C GLU A 338 -22.74 -11.72 53.18
N ALA A 339 -22.27 -11.04 54.21
CA ALA A 339 -22.16 -9.58 54.19
C ALA A 339 -21.01 -9.11 53.29
N GLN A 340 -19.87 -9.86 53.26
CA GLN A 340 -18.78 -9.63 52.36
C GLN A 340 -19.22 -9.83 50.90
N ARG A 341 -19.92 -10.92 50.60
CA ARG A 341 -20.46 -11.24 49.27
C ARG A 341 -21.36 -10.12 48.77
N ARG A 342 -22.34 -9.68 49.57
CA ARG A 342 -23.24 -8.56 49.20
C ARG A 342 -22.48 -7.26 48.92
N ALA A 343 -21.45 -6.95 49.68
CA ALA A 343 -20.66 -5.76 49.51
C ALA A 343 -19.85 -5.83 48.19
N VAL A 344 -19.28 -6.99 47.84
CA VAL A 344 -18.55 -7.25 46.57
C VAL A 344 -19.54 -7.13 45.40
N GLU A 345 -20.70 -7.78 45.46
CA GLU A 345 -21.71 -7.70 44.38
C GLU A 345 -22.16 -6.26 44.13
N GLN A 346 -22.45 -5.49 45.19
CA GLN A 346 -22.83 -4.07 45.06
C GLN A 346 -21.68 -3.25 44.44
N ARG A 347 -20.46 -3.54 44.81
CA ARG A 347 -19.27 -2.86 44.25
C ARG A 347 -19.08 -3.18 42.77
N LEU A 348 -19.23 -4.45 42.38
CA LEU A 348 -19.16 -4.91 40.98
C LEU A 348 -20.23 -4.22 40.14
N THR A 349 -21.48 -4.15 40.63
CA THR A 349 -22.57 -3.48 39.93
C THR A 349 -22.26 -2.00 39.68
N ARG A 350 -21.72 -1.29 40.71
CA ARG A 350 -21.31 0.11 40.57
C ARG A 350 -20.15 0.30 39.60
N LEU A 351 -19.15 -0.61 39.59
CA LEU A 351 -18.04 -0.58 38.66
C LEU A 351 -18.49 -0.83 37.22
N ASP A 352 -19.39 -1.79 37.02
CA ASP A 352 -19.99 -2.08 35.71
C ASP A 352 -20.75 -0.87 35.15
N GLN A 353 -21.63 -0.25 35.99
CA GLN A 353 -22.33 0.98 35.61
C GLN A 353 -21.36 2.11 35.26
N ALA A 354 -20.29 2.30 36.05
CA ALA A 354 -19.30 3.33 35.78
C ALA A 354 -18.48 3.05 34.49
N ALA A 355 -18.15 1.78 34.23
CA ALA A 355 -17.46 1.36 32.99
C ALA A 355 -18.36 1.59 31.76
N ARG A 356 -19.67 1.31 31.86
CA ARG A 356 -20.65 1.63 30.80
C ARG A 356 -20.75 3.15 30.54
N LEU A 357 -20.81 3.96 31.59
CA LEU A 357 -20.83 5.42 31.46
C LEU A 357 -19.55 5.96 30.78
N CYS A 358 -18.37 5.39 31.08
CA CYS A 358 -17.13 5.74 30.39
C CYS A 358 -17.22 5.38 28.90
N LEU A 359 -17.83 4.24 28.58
CA LEU A 359 -18.03 3.82 27.20
C LEU A 359 -18.96 4.76 26.43
N ASP A 360 -20.08 5.16 27.04
CA ASP A 360 -21.04 6.09 26.40
C ASP A 360 -20.42 7.47 26.15
N ARG A 361 -19.64 7.98 27.12
CA ARG A 361 -18.88 9.22 26.94
C ARG A 361 -17.83 9.11 25.85
N ARG A 362 -17.15 7.96 25.75
CA ARG A 362 -16.22 7.66 24.67
C ARG A 362 -16.92 7.67 23.31
N ARG A 363 -18.10 7.04 23.21
CA ARG A 363 -18.92 7.04 21.98
C ARG A 363 -19.28 8.44 21.52
N SER A 364 -19.76 9.30 22.43
CA SER A 364 -20.08 10.69 22.12
C SER A 364 -18.84 11.44 21.61
N SER A 365 -17.66 11.17 22.19
CA SER A 365 -16.41 11.77 21.77
C SER A 365 -15.89 11.18 20.44
N GLN A 366 -16.12 9.88 20.14
CA GLN A 366 -15.77 9.26 18.86
C GLN A 366 -16.64 9.75 17.70
N ASN A 367 -17.93 10.02 17.94
CA ASN A 367 -18.78 10.67 16.94
C ASN A 367 -18.27 12.10 16.64
N GLY A 368 -17.76 12.79 17.64
CA GLY A 368 -17.02 14.03 17.48
C GLY A 368 -15.76 13.85 16.63
N LEU A 369 -15.00 12.76 16.82
CA LEU A 369 -13.79 12.47 16.06
C LEU A 369 -14.05 12.25 14.56
N ARG A 370 -15.13 11.53 14.20
CA ARG A 370 -15.51 11.38 12.77
C ARG A 370 -15.88 12.71 12.14
N HIS A 371 -16.62 13.54 12.88
CA HIS A 371 -16.92 14.90 12.42
C HIS A 371 -15.63 15.71 12.25
N GLN A 372 -14.69 15.62 13.17
CA GLN A 372 -13.39 16.29 13.09
C GLN A 372 -12.55 15.79 11.91
N GLN A 373 -12.53 14.48 11.65
CA GLN A 373 -11.90 13.91 10.45
C GLN A 373 -12.52 14.48 9.17
N GLY A 374 -13.84 14.57 9.10
CA GLY A 374 -14.57 15.19 8.00
C GLY A 374 -14.18 16.67 7.80
N VAL A 375 -14.10 17.45 8.87
CA VAL A 375 -13.66 18.85 8.83
C VAL A 375 -12.22 18.96 8.33
N VAL A 376 -11.29 18.14 8.86
CA VAL A 376 -9.89 18.12 8.42
C VAL A 376 -9.78 17.79 6.93
N VAL A 377 -10.53 16.80 6.45
CA VAL A 377 -10.53 16.40 5.03
C VAL A 377 -11.10 17.50 4.15
N SER A 378 -12.22 18.12 4.52
CA SER A 378 -12.87 19.17 3.71
C SER A 378 -12.02 20.46 3.62
N GLU A 379 -11.24 20.77 4.66
CA GLU A 379 -10.38 21.96 4.70
C GLU A 379 -8.97 21.72 4.12
N ALA A 380 -8.57 20.45 3.93
CA ALA A 380 -7.26 20.13 3.38
C ALA A 380 -7.09 20.70 1.97
N ARG A 381 -5.98 21.42 1.77
CA ARG A 381 -5.59 21.98 0.45
C ARG A 381 -4.89 20.94 -0.41
N LEU A 382 -4.15 20.04 0.20
CA LEU A 382 -3.51 18.88 -0.42
C LEU A 382 -4.00 17.60 0.25
N MET A 383 -4.58 16.74 -0.56
CA MET A 383 -4.97 15.38 -0.17
C MET A 383 -4.09 14.38 -0.89
N LEU A 384 -3.54 13.42 -0.14
CA LEU A 384 -2.79 12.30 -0.71
C LEU A 384 -3.45 10.98 -0.30
N ALA A 385 -3.79 10.14 -1.27
CA ALA A 385 -4.45 8.85 -1.02
C ALA A 385 -4.14 7.87 -2.15
N THR A 386 -4.14 6.56 -1.87
CA THR A 386 -4.16 5.58 -2.97
C THR A 386 -5.49 5.65 -3.72
N MET A 387 -5.49 5.29 -5.00
CA MET A 387 -6.72 5.22 -5.81
C MET A 387 -7.79 4.37 -5.14
N THR A 388 -7.39 3.27 -4.50
CA THR A 388 -8.30 2.41 -3.74
C THR A 388 -8.97 3.18 -2.61
N ASN A 389 -8.21 3.93 -1.81
CA ASN A 389 -8.78 4.77 -0.76
C ASN A 389 -9.69 5.87 -1.29
N VAL A 390 -9.43 6.38 -2.50
CA VAL A 390 -10.25 7.44 -3.11
C VAL A 390 -11.70 6.98 -3.34
N TYR A 391 -11.92 5.74 -3.79
CA TYR A 391 -13.29 5.24 -3.98
C TYR A 391 -13.84 4.40 -2.82
N MET A 392 -12.99 4.04 -1.84
CA MET A 392 -13.40 3.27 -0.67
C MET A 392 -13.81 4.13 0.52
N SER A 393 -13.15 5.28 0.71
CA SER A 393 -13.29 6.09 1.91
C SER A 393 -14.54 6.97 1.86
N SER A 394 -15.44 6.78 2.82
CA SER A 394 -16.60 7.66 3.02
C SER A 394 -16.21 9.11 3.34
N LEU A 395 -14.99 9.36 3.81
CA LEU A 395 -14.47 10.71 4.05
C LEU A 395 -14.21 11.50 2.76
N LEU A 396 -14.01 10.81 1.63
CA LEU A 396 -13.82 11.45 0.32
C LEU A 396 -15.10 11.47 -0.52
N GLU A 397 -16.17 10.87 -0.03
CA GLU A 397 -17.47 10.92 -0.70
C GLU A 397 -17.99 12.35 -0.73
N GLY A 398 -18.30 12.84 -1.91
CA GLY A 398 -18.72 14.23 -2.09
C GLY A 398 -17.60 15.26 -2.17
N GLU A 399 -16.35 14.91 -1.84
CA GLU A 399 -15.21 15.83 -1.91
C GLU A 399 -14.83 16.18 -3.36
N ARG A 400 -14.35 17.40 -3.57
CA ARG A 400 -13.99 17.96 -4.88
C ARG A 400 -12.63 18.61 -4.83
N PHE A 401 -11.91 18.48 -5.95
CA PHE A 401 -10.58 19.04 -6.10
C PHE A 401 -10.52 19.92 -7.35
N ASP A 402 -9.67 20.93 -7.34
CA ASP A 402 -9.38 21.69 -8.55
C ASP A 402 -8.48 20.91 -9.50
N ALA A 403 -7.53 20.15 -8.94
CA ALA A 403 -6.60 19.35 -9.70
C ALA A 403 -6.50 17.93 -9.12
N VAL A 404 -6.46 16.94 -10.00
CA VAL A 404 -6.13 15.55 -9.69
C VAL A 404 -4.81 15.20 -10.38
N ILE A 405 -3.85 14.74 -9.58
CA ILE A 405 -2.55 14.25 -10.04
C ILE A 405 -2.52 12.75 -9.81
N VAL A 406 -2.24 12.00 -10.86
CA VAL A 406 -2.07 10.54 -10.78
C VAL A 406 -0.61 10.22 -10.99
N GLU A 407 0.04 9.73 -9.95
CA GLU A 407 1.40 9.22 -9.98
C GLU A 407 1.39 7.74 -10.34
N GLU A 408 2.40 7.25 -11.08
CA GLU A 408 2.44 5.93 -11.70
C GLU A 408 1.20 5.64 -12.59
N ALA A 409 0.73 6.66 -13.31
CA ALA A 409 -0.48 6.60 -14.13
C ALA A 409 -0.43 5.52 -15.24
N GLY A 410 0.76 5.08 -15.62
CA GLY A 410 0.98 4.00 -16.60
C GLY A 410 0.41 2.67 -16.15
N MET A 411 0.33 2.42 -14.83
CA MET A 411 -0.12 1.17 -14.22
C MET A 411 -1.57 1.18 -13.75
N ALA A 412 -2.18 2.35 -13.68
CA ALA A 412 -3.56 2.48 -13.21
C ALA A 412 -4.54 1.89 -14.23
N THR A 413 -5.50 1.08 -13.77
CA THR A 413 -6.57 0.62 -14.64
C THR A 413 -7.45 1.78 -15.08
N LEU A 414 -7.88 1.77 -16.33
CA LEU A 414 -8.65 2.88 -16.91
C LEU A 414 -9.94 3.21 -16.13
N PRO A 415 -10.73 2.24 -15.63
CA PRO A 415 -11.93 2.55 -14.84
C PRO A 415 -11.62 3.31 -13.54
N THR A 416 -10.59 2.88 -12.80
CA THR A 416 -10.16 3.54 -11.56
C THR A 416 -9.65 4.95 -11.83
N LEU A 417 -8.86 5.11 -12.89
CA LEU A 417 -8.31 6.39 -13.29
C LEU A 417 -9.42 7.35 -13.76
N PHE A 418 -10.42 6.84 -14.49
CA PHE A 418 -11.59 7.62 -14.90
C PHE A 418 -12.33 8.17 -13.70
N TYR A 419 -12.62 7.32 -12.70
CA TYR A 419 -13.28 7.75 -11.46
C TYR A 419 -12.49 8.84 -10.76
N CYS A 420 -11.18 8.63 -10.52
CA CYS A 420 -10.32 9.64 -9.89
C CYS A 420 -10.30 10.97 -10.67
N ALA A 421 -10.22 10.91 -11.99
CA ALA A 421 -10.22 12.11 -12.83
C ALA A 421 -11.54 12.90 -12.78
N CYS A 422 -12.69 12.22 -12.52
CA CYS A 422 -13.98 12.88 -12.33
C CYS A 422 -14.06 13.73 -11.06
N LEU A 423 -13.15 13.56 -10.12
CA LEU A 423 -13.05 14.39 -8.90
C LEU A 423 -12.36 15.73 -9.17
N GLY A 424 -11.67 15.88 -10.31
CA GLY A 424 -10.93 17.09 -10.70
C GLY A 424 -11.74 18.05 -11.55
N SER A 425 -12.00 19.27 -11.07
CA SER A 425 -12.80 20.25 -11.80
C SER A 425 -12.04 20.99 -12.91
N LYS A 426 -10.74 21.24 -12.70
CA LYS A 426 -9.93 22.07 -13.59
C LYS A 426 -8.83 21.30 -14.30
N ARG A 427 -8.16 20.36 -13.61
CA ARG A 427 -6.95 19.70 -14.10
C ARG A 427 -6.95 18.21 -13.85
N ALA A 428 -6.45 17.46 -14.84
CA ALA A 428 -6.01 16.06 -14.70
C ALA A 428 -4.56 16.00 -15.17
N ILE A 429 -3.67 15.57 -14.29
CA ILE A 429 -2.23 15.48 -14.52
C ILE A 429 -1.81 14.04 -14.31
N MET A 430 -1.22 13.45 -15.36
CA MET A 430 -0.74 12.07 -15.36
C MET A 430 0.78 12.06 -15.31
N VAL A 431 1.33 11.51 -14.25
CA VAL A 431 2.77 11.33 -14.06
C VAL A 431 3.08 9.85 -14.15
N GLY A 432 4.04 9.46 -14.98
CA GLY A 432 4.38 8.04 -15.14
C GLY A 432 5.29 7.79 -16.32
N ASP A 433 5.45 6.52 -16.65
CA ASP A 433 6.31 6.09 -17.74
C ASP A 433 5.61 5.02 -18.60
N PRO A 434 5.29 5.32 -19.87
CA PRO A 434 4.65 4.35 -20.77
C PRO A 434 5.56 3.16 -21.14
N GLN A 435 6.86 3.26 -20.88
CA GLN A 435 7.82 2.18 -21.11
C GLN A 435 8.08 1.31 -19.87
N GLN A 436 7.36 1.60 -18.74
CA GLN A 436 7.34 0.73 -17.57
C GLN A 436 6.05 -0.10 -17.54
N LEU A 437 5.84 -0.87 -16.45
CA LEU A 437 4.76 -1.87 -16.39
C LEU A 437 3.38 -1.27 -16.68
N PRO A 438 2.58 -1.93 -17.54
CA PRO A 438 1.18 -1.57 -17.76
C PRO A 438 0.29 -2.07 -16.61
N PRO A 439 -1.02 -1.72 -16.61
CA PRO A 439 -1.99 -2.27 -15.67
C PRO A 439 -2.01 -3.81 -15.71
N ILE A 440 -2.13 -4.43 -14.54
CA ILE A 440 -2.24 -5.89 -14.42
C ILE A 440 -3.71 -6.28 -14.46
N VAL A 441 -4.09 -7.14 -15.39
CA VAL A 441 -5.44 -7.65 -15.60
C VAL A 441 -5.40 -9.18 -15.68
N GLN A 442 -6.23 -9.85 -14.87
CA GLN A 442 -6.26 -11.31 -14.77
C GLN A 442 -7.13 -11.96 -15.84
N ALA A 443 -8.19 -11.26 -16.28
CA ALA A 443 -9.08 -11.75 -17.31
C ALA A 443 -8.35 -11.88 -18.65
N SER A 444 -8.53 -13.02 -19.32
CA SER A 444 -8.03 -13.24 -20.68
C SER A 444 -8.97 -12.72 -21.78
N ASP A 445 -10.16 -12.25 -21.40
CA ASP A 445 -11.14 -11.69 -22.33
C ASP A 445 -10.60 -10.45 -23.04
N ALA A 446 -10.70 -10.42 -24.37
CA ALA A 446 -10.14 -9.36 -25.19
C ALA A 446 -10.79 -7.99 -24.96
N PHE A 447 -12.07 -7.94 -24.56
CA PHE A 447 -12.73 -6.69 -24.20
C PHE A 447 -12.19 -6.14 -22.89
N VAL A 448 -12.08 -7.00 -21.85
CA VAL A 448 -11.52 -6.62 -20.54
C VAL A 448 -10.09 -6.14 -20.69
N GLN A 449 -9.26 -6.87 -21.44
CA GLN A 449 -7.87 -6.47 -21.71
C GLN A 449 -7.78 -5.10 -22.42
N ARG A 450 -8.65 -4.81 -23.39
CA ARG A 450 -8.68 -3.48 -24.05
C ARG A 450 -9.17 -2.37 -23.14
N ALA A 451 -10.13 -2.67 -22.25
CA ALA A 451 -10.75 -1.68 -21.38
C ALA A 451 -10.00 -1.42 -20.07
N MET A 452 -9.15 -2.35 -19.63
CA MET A 452 -8.45 -2.25 -18.34
C MET A 452 -6.92 -2.44 -18.42
N GLY A 453 -6.43 -3.27 -19.35
CA GLY A 453 -5.01 -3.64 -19.46
C GLY A 453 -4.14 -2.65 -20.26
N ARG A 454 -4.70 -1.56 -20.74
CA ARG A 454 -3.99 -0.51 -21.49
C ARG A 454 -3.67 0.67 -20.59
N SER A 455 -2.48 1.22 -20.78
CA SER A 455 -2.07 2.45 -20.12
C SER A 455 -2.85 3.66 -20.65
N ILE A 456 -3.11 4.65 -19.80
CA ILE A 456 -3.70 5.92 -20.19
C ILE A 456 -2.85 6.66 -21.24
N PHE A 457 -1.53 6.50 -21.20
CA PHE A 457 -0.63 7.05 -22.22
C PHE A 457 -0.95 6.48 -23.61
N GLN A 458 -1.17 5.15 -23.71
CA GLN A 458 -1.55 4.50 -24.99
C GLN A 458 -2.91 4.93 -25.52
N ILE A 459 -3.81 5.39 -24.64
CA ILE A 459 -5.17 5.81 -25.03
C ILE A 459 -5.18 7.28 -25.49
N THR A 460 -4.53 8.16 -24.74
CA THR A 460 -4.67 9.61 -24.93
C THR A 460 -3.52 10.19 -25.75
N VAL A 461 -2.31 9.67 -25.57
CA VAL A 461 -1.09 10.17 -26.21
C VAL A 461 -0.28 9.01 -26.79
N PRO A 462 -0.82 8.29 -27.79
CA PRO A 462 -0.16 7.10 -28.35
C PRO A 462 1.23 7.39 -28.91
N GLU A 463 1.45 8.62 -29.34
CA GLU A 463 2.75 9.12 -29.81
C GLU A 463 3.25 10.22 -28.85
N PRO A 464 3.71 9.88 -27.65
CA PRO A 464 4.04 10.85 -26.61
C PRO A 464 5.21 11.78 -27.00
N GLN A 465 6.03 11.36 -27.98
CA GLN A 465 7.19 12.13 -28.43
C GLN A 465 6.84 13.41 -29.19
N VAL A 466 5.65 13.47 -29.79
CA VAL A 466 5.21 14.60 -30.64
C VAL A 466 3.96 15.30 -30.11
N SER A 467 3.47 14.89 -28.95
CA SER A 467 2.25 15.45 -28.36
C SER A 467 2.53 16.70 -27.52
N ASP A 468 1.82 17.79 -27.78
CA ASP A 468 1.85 19.04 -26.98
C ASP A 468 1.29 18.84 -25.55
N LEU A 469 0.72 17.69 -25.25
CA LEU A 469 0.21 17.33 -23.92
C LEU A 469 1.25 16.65 -23.04
N VAL A 470 2.43 16.35 -23.58
CA VAL A 470 3.46 15.55 -22.93
C VAL A 470 4.77 16.33 -22.81
N VAL A 471 5.36 16.30 -21.63
CA VAL A 471 6.78 16.62 -21.44
C VAL A 471 7.49 15.39 -20.94
N MET A 472 8.56 14.96 -21.66
CA MET A 472 9.45 13.92 -21.23
C MET A 472 10.58 14.53 -20.39
N LEU A 473 10.80 13.99 -19.19
CA LEU A 473 11.99 14.27 -18.41
C LEU A 473 13.16 13.52 -19.03
N ASP A 474 14.12 14.23 -19.59
CA ASP A 474 15.15 13.70 -20.48
C ASP A 474 16.47 13.36 -19.79
N THR A 475 16.69 13.80 -18.56
CA THR A 475 17.96 13.65 -17.84
C THR A 475 17.80 12.74 -16.63
N GLN A 476 18.50 11.61 -16.61
CA GLN A 476 18.50 10.67 -15.50
C GLN A 476 19.67 10.94 -14.54
N TYR A 477 19.44 10.67 -13.23
CA TYR A 477 20.36 10.93 -12.14
C TYR A 477 20.61 9.69 -11.26
N ARG A 478 20.15 8.53 -11.69
CA ARG A 478 20.20 7.27 -10.93
C ARG A 478 21.30 6.34 -11.37
N MET A 479 21.27 5.97 -12.65
CA MET A 479 22.07 4.87 -13.19
C MET A 479 23.49 5.33 -13.55
N HIS A 480 24.46 4.42 -13.41
CA HIS A 480 25.76 4.59 -14.05
C HIS A 480 25.57 4.90 -15.54
N PRO A 481 26.42 5.76 -16.16
CA PRO A 481 26.25 6.16 -17.56
C PRO A 481 26.09 4.99 -18.53
N ASP A 482 26.85 3.90 -18.41
CA ASP A 482 26.74 2.73 -19.29
C ASP A 482 25.39 2.04 -19.18
N ILE A 483 24.85 1.88 -17.94
CA ILE A 483 23.52 1.33 -17.73
C ILE A 483 22.46 2.29 -18.29
N GLY A 484 22.61 3.58 -18.04
CA GLY A 484 21.73 4.63 -18.56
C GLY A 484 21.73 4.67 -20.10
N ASN A 485 22.87 4.47 -20.75
CA ASN A 485 22.98 4.40 -22.20
C ASN A 485 22.32 3.14 -22.76
N LEU A 486 22.53 1.97 -22.14
CA LEU A 486 21.88 0.72 -22.51
C LEU A 486 20.34 0.87 -22.45
N VAL A 487 19.83 1.34 -21.32
CA VAL A 487 18.40 1.55 -21.10
C VAL A 487 17.85 2.64 -22.02
N GLY A 488 18.55 3.76 -22.14
CA GLY A 488 18.19 4.90 -22.99
C GLY A 488 18.10 4.53 -24.47
N GLY A 489 19.07 3.76 -24.97
CA GLY A 489 19.11 3.30 -26.37
C GLY A 489 17.98 2.35 -26.71
N LEU A 490 17.71 1.37 -25.84
CA LEU A 490 16.72 0.32 -26.11
C LEU A 490 15.27 0.73 -25.90
N PHE A 491 14.98 1.56 -24.87
CA PHE A 491 13.61 1.84 -24.46
C PHE A 491 13.17 3.30 -24.66
N TYR A 492 14.12 4.24 -24.84
CA TYR A 492 13.81 5.67 -24.91
C TYR A 492 14.37 6.34 -26.18
N ASN A 493 14.67 5.55 -27.21
CA ASN A 493 15.17 6.02 -28.52
C ASN A 493 16.39 6.94 -28.40
N GLY A 494 17.28 6.69 -27.44
CA GLY A 494 18.48 7.49 -27.20
C GLY A 494 18.24 8.89 -26.63
N ARG A 495 17.01 9.23 -26.22
CA ARG A 495 16.66 10.56 -25.72
C ARG A 495 17.02 10.79 -24.25
N LEU A 496 17.40 9.71 -23.52
CA LEU A 496 17.74 9.79 -22.10
C LEU A 496 19.21 10.25 -21.95
N GLN A 497 19.39 11.42 -21.34
CA GLN A 497 20.70 12.01 -21.07
C GLN A 497 21.20 11.63 -19.69
N GLN A 498 22.52 11.71 -19.48
CA GLN A 498 23.15 11.40 -18.21
C GLN A 498 23.40 12.68 -17.41
N GLY A 499 22.90 12.73 -16.17
CA GLY A 499 23.16 13.84 -15.26
C GLY A 499 24.55 13.74 -14.61
N ASP A 500 25.13 14.87 -14.20
CA ASP A 500 26.51 14.93 -13.70
C ASP A 500 26.77 14.08 -12.46
N ASN A 501 25.80 13.92 -11.57
CA ASN A 501 25.94 13.13 -10.34
C ASN A 501 25.96 11.61 -10.57
N THR A 502 25.65 11.11 -11.78
CA THR A 502 25.70 9.68 -12.11
C THR A 502 27.13 9.13 -12.11
N LYS A 503 28.14 9.99 -12.29
CA LYS A 503 29.56 9.64 -12.20
C LYS A 503 29.97 9.13 -10.82
N GLY A 504 29.26 9.49 -9.76
CA GLY A 504 29.50 8.95 -8.41
C GLY A 504 29.26 7.45 -8.27
N ASN A 505 28.55 6.82 -9.23
CA ASN A 505 28.28 5.39 -9.27
C ASN A 505 29.47 4.55 -9.79
N GLU A 506 30.53 5.18 -10.30
CA GLU A 506 31.76 4.50 -10.71
C GLU A 506 32.39 3.67 -9.57
N ARG A 507 32.27 4.16 -8.32
CA ARG A 507 32.75 3.41 -7.14
C ARG A 507 32.04 2.06 -6.99
N ILE A 508 30.73 1.99 -7.31
CA ILE A 508 29.97 0.73 -7.24
C ILE A 508 30.40 -0.18 -8.42
N ALA A 509 30.60 0.38 -9.60
CA ALA A 509 31.08 -0.36 -10.77
C ALA A 509 32.48 -0.92 -10.57
N ALA A 510 33.33 -0.26 -9.77
CA ALA A 510 34.70 -0.71 -9.47
C ALA A 510 34.76 -2.00 -8.64
N GLY A 511 33.68 -2.33 -7.86
CA GLY A 511 33.62 -3.51 -7.02
C GLY A 511 33.35 -4.83 -7.76
N ALA A 512 33.49 -5.95 -7.05
CA ALA A 512 33.17 -7.28 -7.57
C ALA A 512 31.63 -7.51 -7.71
N PRO A 513 31.16 -8.45 -8.54
CA PRO A 513 31.92 -9.17 -9.59
C PRO A 513 32.23 -8.30 -10.81
N GLY A 514 33.27 -8.64 -11.55
CA GLY A 514 33.69 -7.88 -12.75
C GLY A 514 34.14 -6.46 -12.40
N PRO A 515 35.24 -6.28 -11.62
CA PRO A 515 35.69 -4.96 -11.20
C PRO A 515 35.96 -4.01 -12.40
N GLY A 516 35.46 -2.77 -12.26
CA GLY A 516 35.58 -1.74 -13.30
C GLY A 516 34.47 -1.77 -14.37
N ALA A 517 33.58 -2.78 -14.36
CA ALA A 517 32.45 -2.86 -15.27
C ALA A 517 31.13 -2.52 -14.57
N ALA A 518 30.37 -1.59 -15.13
CA ALA A 518 29.03 -1.29 -14.69
C ALA A 518 28.00 -2.32 -15.17
N ILE A 519 28.33 -3.03 -16.26
CA ILE A 519 27.48 -4.09 -16.80
C ILE A 519 28.31 -5.38 -16.84
N VAL A 520 27.78 -6.47 -16.30
CA VAL A 520 28.36 -7.79 -16.28
C VAL A 520 27.36 -8.77 -16.88
N VAL A 521 27.78 -9.59 -17.82
CA VAL A 521 26.99 -10.69 -18.39
C VAL A 521 27.59 -12.01 -17.95
N VAL A 522 26.82 -12.79 -17.19
CA VAL A 522 27.16 -14.17 -16.83
C VAL A 522 26.52 -15.07 -17.87
N ASP A 523 27.32 -15.57 -18.81
CA ASP A 523 26.89 -16.44 -19.92
C ASP A 523 27.01 -17.91 -19.51
N THR A 524 25.87 -18.57 -19.29
CA THR A 524 25.82 -19.95 -18.84
C THR A 524 26.10 -20.99 -19.95
N VAL A 525 26.28 -20.56 -21.18
CA VAL A 525 26.79 -21.34 -22.35
C VAL A 525 26.16 -22.73 -22.50
N GLY A 526 24.85 -22.87 -22.40
CA GLY A 526 24.15 -24.14 -22.59
C GLY A 526 24.34 -25.17 -21.46
N THR A 527 24.94 -24.79 -20.35
CA THR A 527 25.12 -25.69 -19.18
C THR A 527 23.90 -25.77 -18.29
N ALA A 528 23.00 -24.79 -18.43
CA ALA A 528 21.80 -24.62 -17.60
C ALA A 528 20.55 -25.14 -18.31
N THR A 529 19.56 -25.60 -17.53
CA THR A 529 18.25 -26.07 -18.02
C THR A 529 17.12 -25.40 -17.28
N SER A 530 16.07 -24.99 -18.02
CA SER A 530 14.84 -24.48 -17.45
C SER A 530 13.82 -25.59 -17.24
N GLU A 531 13.15 -25.55 -16.10
CA GLU A 531 12.09 -26.48 -15.73
C GLU A 531 10.82 -25.73 -15.29
N THR A 532 9.71 -26.47 -15.31
CA THR A 532 8.42 -25.97 -14.81
C THR A 532 7.83 -27.02 -13.84
N PRO A 533 7.47 -26.67 -12.60
CA PRO A 533 6.82 -27.59 -11.68
C PRO A 533 5.48 -28.09 -12.25
N SER A 534 5.12 -29.33 -11.91
CA SER A 534 3.83 -29.90 -12.33
C SER A 534 2.66 -29.00 -11.88
N GLY A 535 1.74 -28.70 -12.82
CA GLY A 535 0.59 -27.84 -12.55
C GLY A 535 0.89 -26.33 -12.45
N SER A 536 2.11 -25.90 -12.74
CA SER A 536 2.52 -24.49 -12.70
C SER A 536 2.93 -23.99 -14.07
N TYR A 537 2.81 -22.68 -14.29
CA TYR A 537 3.41 -21.96 -15.44
C TYR A 537 4.67 -21.20 -15.04
N SER A 538 5.05 -21.24 -13.77
CA SER A 538 6.22 -20.55 -13.23
C SER A 538 7.47 -21.41 -13.45
N ARG A 539 8.49 -20.83 -14.06
CA ARG A 539 9.74 -21.53 -14.40
C ARG A 539 10.78 -21.36 -13.30
N PHE A 540 11.75 -22.27 -13.31
CA PHE A 540 12.96 -22.15 -12.51
C PHE A 540 14.14 -22.76 -13.24
N ASN A 541 15.35 -22.40 -12.78
CA ASN A 541 16.63 -22.84 -13.28
C ASN A 541 17.60 -22.90 -12.08
N GLU A 542 17.95 -24.10 -11.65
CA GLU A 542 18.79 -24.30 -10.46
C GLU A 542 20.19 -23.72 -10.63
N ILE A 543 20.77 -23.87 -11.84
CA ILE A 543 22.11 -23.38 -12.14
C ILE A 543 22.12 -21.86 -12.12
N HIS A 544 21.13 -21.19 -12.74
CA HIS A 544 20.99 -19.74 -12.67
C HIS A 544 20.77 -19.25 -11.23
N ALA A 545 19.97 -19.99 -10.44
CA ALA A 545 19.77 -19.64 -9.04
C ALA A 545 21.08 -19.65 -8.24
N GLN A 546 21.93 -20.66 -8.48
CA GLN A 546 23.25 -20.73 -7.84
C GLN A 546 24.15 -19.57 -8.29
N PHE A 547 24.27 -19.33 -9.59
CA PHE A 547 25.10 -18.24 -10.10
C PHE A 547 24.64 -16.87 -9.61
N THR A 548 23.34 -16.61 -9.52
CA THR A 548 22.85 -15.32 -8.98
C THR A 548 23.25 -15.13 -7.51
N VAL A 549 23.21 -16.19 -6.71
CA VAL A 549 23.64 -16.14 -5.31
C VAL A 549 25.16 -16.01 -5.20
N ASP A 550 25.93 -16.69 -6.06
CA ASP A 550 27.40 -16.58 -6.10
C ASP A 550 27.84 -15.16 -6.48
N MET A 551 27.18 -14.54 -7.46
CA MET A 551 27.45 -13.14 -7.84
C MET A 551 27.08 -12.17 -6.70
N ALA A 552 25.95 -12.42 -6.02
CA ALA A 552 25.56 -11.63 -4.86
C ALA A 552 26.56 -11.79 -3.69
N SER A 553 27.07 -13.02 -3.47
CA SER A 553 28.10 -13.29 -2.46
C SER A 553 29.38 -12.53 -2.75
N GLN A 554 29.88 -12.58 -4.00
CA GLN A 554 31.10 -11.84 -4.40
C GLN A 554 30.92 -10.34 -4.17
N ALA A 555 29.73 -9.78 -4.49
CA ALA A 555 29.45 -8.37 -4.26
C ALA A 555 29.46 -8.01 -2.76
N VAL A 556 28.82 -8.82 -1.92
CA VAL A 556 28.76 -8.60 -0.46
C VAL A 556 30.15 -8.80 0.18
N ASP A 557 30.92 -9.79 -0.28
CA ASP A 557 32.28 -10.04 0.20
C ASP A 557 33.23 -8.87 -0.16
N ASP A 558 32.94 -8.13 -1.23
CA ASP A 558 33.63 -6.89 -1.64
C ASP A 558 33.04 -5.62 -0.99
N GLY A 559 32.10 -5.78 -0.05
CA GLY A 559 31.56 -4.68 0.76
C GLY A 559 30.25 -4.06 0.24
N ALA A 560 29.55 -4.67 -0.70
CA ALA A 560 28.24 -4.19 -1.13
C ALA A 560 27.17 -4.44 -0.05
N THR A 561 26.38 -3.41 0.26
CA THR A 561 25.30 -3.46 1.25
C THR A 561 23.91 -3.29 0.66
N SER A 562 23.78 -3.16 -0.65
CA SER A 562 22.53 -2.88 -1.35
C SER A 562 22.48 -3.66 -2.68
N VAL A 563 22.03 -4.92 -2.58
CA VAL A 563 21.98 -5.86 -3.71
C VAL A 563 20.54 -6.35 -3.91
N ALA A 564 20.07 -6.38 -5.16
CA ALA A 564 18.81 -7.02 -5.51
C ALA A 564 19.02 -8.13 -6.53
N ILE A 565 18.32 -9.23 -6.35
CA ILE A 565 18.14 -10.27 -7.37
C ILE A 565 16.70 -10.16 -7.89
N ILE A 566 16.56 -9.98 -9.19
CA ILE A 566 15.28 -9.83 -9.87
C ILE A 566 15.11 -10.97 -10.86
N ALA A 567 14.01 -11.72 -10.75
CA ALA A 567 13.68 -12.77 -11.69
C ALA A 567 12.21 -12.61 -12.17
N PRO A 568 11.88 -13.05 -13.41
CA PRO A 568 10.51 -12.94 -13.93
C PRO A 568 9.53 -13.93 -13.29
N TYR A 569 10.01 -15.03 -12.69
CA TYR A 569 9.20 -16.14 -12.23
C TYR A 569 9.23 -16.31 -10.71
N VAL A 570 8.03 -16.53 -10.12
CA VAL A 570 7.89 -16.72 -8.67
C VAL A 570 8.64 -17.95 -8.17
N GLU A 571 8.66 -19.04 -8.96
CA GLU A 571 9.36 -20.26 -8.56
C GLU A 571 10.87 -20.07 -8.48
N GLN A 572 11.44 -19.29 -9.41
CA GLN A 572 12.87 -18.92 -9.35
C GLN A 572 13.18 -18.12 -8.07
N VAL A 573 12.34 -17.14 -7.77
CA VAL A 573 12.51 -16.34 -6.54
C VAL A 573 12.45 -17.23 -5.28
N ARG A 574 11.60 -18.26 -5.26
CA ARG A 574 11.56 -19.23 -4.16
C ARG A 574 12.84 -20.04 -4.04
N ARG A 575 13.43 -20.47 -5.19
CA ARG A 575 14.68 -21.21 -5.21
C ARG A 575 15.84 -20.38 -4.69
N ILE A 576 15.98 -19.17 -5.22
CA ILE A 576 16.99 -18.21 -4.77
C ILE A 576 16.77 -17.88 -3.28
N GLY A 577 15.53 -17.66 -2.86
CA GLY A 577 15.20 -17.39 -1.45
C GLY A 577 15.62 -18.51 -0.50
N LYS A 578 15.51 -19.79 -0.91
CA LYS A 578 16.03 -20.92 -0.13
C LYS A 578 17.56 -20.89 0.01
N LEU A 579 18.27 -20.60 -1.08
CA LEU A 579 19.73 -20.47 -1.06
C LEU A 579 20.18 -19.29 -0.17
N LEU A 580 19.53 -18.16 -0.26
CA LEU A 580 19.80 -17.00 0.61
C LEU A 580 19.51 -17.31 2.09
N SER A 581 18.44 -18.06 2.38
CA SER A 581 18.13 -18.49 3.76
C SER A 581 19.17 -19.42 4.35
N ALA A 582 19.86 -20.19 3.50
CA ALA A 582 21.00 -21.03 3.90
C ALA A 582 22.32 -20.25 4.07
N ALA A 583 22.36 -18.97 3.67
CA ALA A 583 23.48 -18.06 3.80
C ALA A 583 23.10 -16.76 4.55
N PRO A 584 22.93 -16.82 5.89
CA PRO A 584 22.38 -15.71 6.69
C PRO A 584 23.13 -14.39 6.52
N ARG A 585 24.44 -14.41 6.27
CA ARG A 585 25.24 -13.21 6.00
C ARG A 585 24.80 -12.43 4.76
N LEU A 586 24.17 -13.09 3.77
CA LEU A 586 23.66 -12.45 2.58
C LEU A 586 22.27 -11.89 2.79
N ALA A 587 21.46 -12.49 3.67
CA ALA A 587 20.05 -12.12 3.90
C ALA A 587 19.87 -10.67 4.38
N GLU A 588 20.90 -10.08 5.00
CA GLU A 588 20.87 -8.69 5.45
C GLU A 588 21.03 -7.69 4.30
N TYR A 589 21.79 -8.05 3.25
CA TYR A 589 22.20 -7.13 2.19
C TYR A 589 21.57 -7.44 0.83
N VAL A 590 21.00 -8.66 0.68
CA VAL A 590 20.49 -9.16 -0.60
C VAL A 590 18.98 -9.39 -0.53
N GLU A 591 18.25 -8.68 -1.38
CA GLU A 591 16.82 -8.85 -1.54
C GLU A 591 16.53 -9.61 -2.85
N CYS A 592 15.67 -10.65 -2.80
CA CYS A 592 15.23 -11.37 -4.00
C CYS A 592 13.72 -11.23 -4.19
N ARG A 593 13.30 -10.68 -5.34
CA ARG A 593 11.88 -10.51 -5.68
C ARG A 593 11.59 -10.67 -7.17
N THR A 594 10.31 -10.85 -7.50
CA THR A 594 9.85 -10.71 -8.88
C THR A 594 9.82 -9.23 -9.28
N VAL A 595 9.92 -8.97 -10.60
CA VAL A 595 9.92 -7.61 -11.17
C VAL A 595 8.77 -6.75 -10.64
N HIS A 596 7.54 -7.30 -10.62
CA HIS A 596 6.36 -6.57 -10.17
C HIS A 596 6.41 -6.16 -8.69
N ARG A 597 7.05 -6.98 -7.85
CA ARG A 597 7.21 -6.68 -6.42
C ARG A 597 8.38 -5.74 -6.12
N PHE A 598 9.30 -5.58 -7.08
CA PHE A 598 10.46 -4.71 -6.94
C PHE A 598 10.22 -3.29 -7.50
N GLN A 599 9.01 -3.01 -7.95
CA GLN A 599 8.67 -1.71 -8.52
C GLN A 599 8.77 -0.58 -7.48
N GLY A 600 9.29 0.58 -7.91
CA GLY A 600 9.54 1.74 -7.05
C GLY A 600 10.85 1.69 -6.28
N GLY A 601 11.49 0.50 -6.13
CA GLY A 601 12.79 0.34 -5.47
C GLY A 601 13.98 0.60 -6.40
N GLU A 602 15.15 0.81 -5.82
CA GLU A 602 16.46 0.85 -6.51
C GLU A 602 17.52 0.26 -5.58
N ARG A 603 18.57 -0.32 -6.17
CA ARG A 603 19.70 -0.87 -5.43
C ARG A 603 21.00 -0.51 -6.13
N ASP A 604 22.07 -0.51 -5.35
CA ASP A 604 23.41 -0.23 -5.89
C ASP A 604 23.80 -1.27 -6.93
N ILE A 605 23.54 -2.54 -6.65
CA ILE A 605 23.79 -3.67 -7.56
C ILE A 605 22.46 -4.41 -7.82
N VAL A 606 22.17 -4.67 -9.09
CA VAL A 606 21.04 -5.49 -9.51
C VAL A 606 21.52 -6.68 -10.32
N ILE A 607 21.07 -7.86 -9.93
CA ILE A 607 21.30 -9.12 -10.65
C ILE A 607 19.96 -9.51 -11.30
N PHE A 608 19.91 -9.44 -12.62
CA PHE A 608 18.73 -9.85 -13.40
C PHE A 608 18.94 -11.27 -13.94
N ASP A 609 18.16 -12.21 -13.43
CA ASP A 609 18.16 -13.60 -13.85
C ASP A 609 17.07 -13.81 -14.92
N THR A 610 17.48 -14.18 -16.13
CA THR A 610 16.55 -14.47 -17.23
C THR A 610 15.83 -15.80 -17.07
N VAL A 611 16.41 -16.75 -16.35
CA VAL A 611 15.86 -18.10 -16.08
C VAL A 611 15.74 -19.00 -17.31
N ASP A 612 15.24 -18.46 -18.43
CA ASP A 612 14.89 -19.22 -19.64
C ASP A 612 16.12 -19.82 -20.34
N CYS A 613 16.10 -21.14 -20.50
CA CYS A 613 17.09 -21.96 -21.22
C CYS A 613 16.42 -23.16 -21.87
N ASP A 614 17.19 -23.93 -22.71
CA ASP A 614 16.71 -25.22 -23.19
C ASP A 614 16.26 -26.15 -22.04
N PRO A 615 15.29 -27.05 -22.20
CA PRO A 615 14.57 -27.36 -23.45
C PRO A 615 13.31 -26.50 -23.68
N LEU A 616 13.01 -25.54 -22.79
CA LEU A 616 11.80 -24.73 -22.90
C LEU A 616 12.00 -23.59 -23.92
N PRO A 617 10.97 -23.21 -24.72
CA PRO A 617 11.05 -22.02 -25.55
C PRO A 617 11.02 -20.74 -24.70
N PRO A 618 11.44 -19.56 -25.23
CA PRO A 618 11.37 -18.31 -24.50
C PRO A 618 9.96 -18.03 -23.94
N GLY A 619 9.88 -17.72 -22.64
CA GLY A 619 8.63 -17.49 -21.94
C GLY A 619 8.01 -16.15 -22.28
N ARG A 620 6.68 -16.04 -22.10
CA ARG A 620 5.92 -14.83 -22.42
C ARG A 620 6.42 -13.57 -21.71
N LEU A 621 7.01 -13.72 -20.53
CA LEU A 621 7.53 -12.60 -19.73
C LEU A 621 8.80 -11.99 -20.30
N LEU A 622 9.53 -12.74 -21.15
CA LEU A 622 10.77 -12.31 -21.78
C LEU A 622 10.68 -12.22 -23.30
N SER A 623 9.68 -12.87 -23.93
CA SER A 623 9.45 -12.87 -25.37
C SER A 623 8.54 -11.72 -25.78
N GLY A 624 9.03 -10.80 -26.60
CA GLY A 624 8.25 -9.69 -27.16
C GLY A 624 7.40 -10.04 -28.37
N LYS A 625 7.27 -11.33 -28.75
CA LYS A 625 6.65 -11.77 -30.02
C LYS A 625 5.14 -11.53 -30.14
N SER A 626 4.43 -11.44 -29.03
CA SER A 626 2.98 -11.21 -29.07
C SER A 626 2.69 -9.71 -29.19
N PRO A 627 1.78 -9.28 -30.08
CA PRO A 627 1.31 -7.90 -30.11
C PRO A 627 0.77 -7.49 -28.75
N GLY A 628 1.24 -6.36 -28.19
CA GLY A 628 0.88 -5.92 -26.86
C GLY A 628 1.60 -6.64 -25.71
N SER A 629 2.69 -7.38 -26.00
CA SER A 629 3.52 -7.98 -24.96
C SER A 629 4.08 -6.91 -24.01
N SER A 630 4.01 -7.16 -22.70
CA SER A 630 4.63 -6.34 -21.66
C SER A 630 6.11 -6.71 -21.38
N ALA A 631 6.68 -7.64 -22.13
CA ALA A 631 8.05 -8.08 -21.92
C ALA A 631 9.08 -6.92 -22.01
N PRO A 632 9.02 -6.01 -23.00
CA PRO A 632 9.93 -4.86 -23.04
C PRO A 632 9.83 -3.99 -21.77
N ASN A 633 8.61 -3.75 -21.30
CA ASN A 633 8.36 -2.96 -20.09
C ASN A 633 8.92 -3.65 -18.83
N LEU A 634 8.72 -4.96 -18.72
CA LEU A 634 9.23 -5.76 -17.61
C LEU A 634 10.76 -5.75 -17.57
N ILE A 635 11.39 -5.92 -18.73
CA ILE A 635 12.86 -5.90 -18.85
C ILE A 635 13.39 -4.50 -18.54
N ASN A 636 12.80 -3.45 -19.11
CA ASN A 636 13.16 -2.06 -18.79
C ASN A 636 13.15 -1.80 -17.28
N VAL A 637 12.07 -2.20 -16.60
CA VAL A 637 11.96 -2.05 -15.14
C VAL A 637 13.07 -2.82 -14.43
N SER A 638 13.38 -4.06 -14.86
CA SER A 638 14.41 -4.88 -14.23
C SER A 638 15.80 -4.25 -14.31
N LEU A 639 16.18 -3.80 -15.51
CA LEU A 639 17.51 -3.25 -15.75
C LEU A 639 17.69 -1.88 -15.07
N SER A 640 16.67 -1.04 -15.12
CA SER A 640 16.73 0.35 -14.64
C SER A 640 16.65 0.50 -13.11
N ARG A 641 16.60 -0.61 -12.33
CA ARG A 641 16.71 -0.60 -10.87
C ARG A 641 18.14 -0.48 -10.38
N ALA A 642 19.13 -0.76 -11.23
CA ALA A 642 20.55 -0.67 -10.88
C ALA A 642 21.01 0.79 -10.82
N ARG A 643 21.72 1.13 -9.74
CA ARG A 643 22.40 2.43 -9.63
C ARG A 643 23.80 2.38 -10.25
N GLY A 644 24.64 1.45 -9.80
CA GLY A 644 26.05 1.39 -10.20
C GLY A 644 26.45 0.14 -10.94
N LYS A 645 25.80 -1.00 -10.67
CA LYS A 645 26.17 -2.26 -11.34
C LYS A 645 24.95 -3.09 -11.71
N LEU A 646 24.90 -3.52 -12.95
CA LEU A 646 23.91 -4.44 -13.52
C LEU A 646 24.58 -5.75 -13.90
N ILE A 647 24.13 -6.86 -13.33
CA ILE A 647 24.60 -8.21 -13.66
C ILE A 647 23.44 -8.94 -14.35
N ILE A 648 23.65 -9.48 -15.53
CA ILE A 648 22.66 -10.23 -16.28
C ILE A 648 23.10 -11.69 -16.36
N VAL A 649 22.33 -12.61 -15.78
CA VAL A 649 22.56 -14.05 -15.88
C VAL A 649 21.67 -14.61 -16.98
N ALA A 650 22.29 -15.17 -18.03
CA ALA A 650 21.59 -15.63 -19.22
C ALA A 650 22.40 -16.70 -20.00
N ASP A 651 21.72 -17.59 -20.71
CA ASP A 651 22.31 -18.34 -21.84
C ASP A 651 22.18 -17.49 -23.09
N VAL A 652 23.28 -16.84 -23.47
CA VAL A 652 23.33 -15.95 -24.65
C VAL A 652 23.03 -16.73 -25.92
N SER A 653 23.56 -17.95 -26.03
CA SER A 653 23.41 -18.79 -27.22
C SER A 653 21.98 -19.25 -27.42
N TYR A 654 21.29 -19.55 -26.33
CA TYR A 654 19.87 -19.90 -26.31
C TYR A 654 19.00 -18.79 -26.88
N PHE A 655 19.10 -17.55 -26.36
CA PHE A 655 18.32 -16.43 -26.86
C PHE A 655 18.62 -16.11 -28.33
N ARG A 656 19.87 -16.18 -28.77
CA ARG A 656 20.22 -15.99 -30.17
C ARG A 656 19.56 -17.02 -31.08
N ARG A 657 19.45 -18.29 -30.66
CA ARG A 657 18.80 -19.35 -31.43
C ARG A 657 17.29 -19.24 -31.47
N HIS A 658 16.65 -18.99 -30.30
CA HIS A 658 15.18 -19.10 -30.15
C HIS A 658 14.46 -17.79 -30.37
N ASP A 659 15.08 -16.63 -30.09
CA ASP A 659 14.49 -15.31 -30.22
C ASP A 659 15.52 -14.23 -30.63
N PRO A 660 16.13 -14.35 -31.84
CA PRO A 660 17.25 -13.48 -32.26
C PRO A 660 16.87 -12.00 -32.34
N SER A 661 15.62 -11.68 -32.66
CA SER A 661 15.07 -10.30 -32.68
C SER A 661 14.37 -9.88 -31.39
N GLY A 662 14.31 -10.77 -30.40
CA GLY A 662 13.65 -10.51 -29.13
C GLY A 662 14.39 -9.49 -28.29
N ILE A 663 13.65 -8.88 -27.36
CA ILE A 663 14.21 -7.78 -26.54
C ILE A 663 15.39 -8.24 -25.67
N ILE A 664 15.39 -9.48 -25.15
CA ILE A 664 16.56 -10.01 -24.40
C ILE A 664 17.78 -10.15 -25.29
N SER A 665 17.63 -10.66 -26.53
CA SER A 665 18.71 -10.73 -27.47
C SER A 665 19.29 -9.35 -27.81
N GLN A 666 18.44 -8.34 -27.96
CA GLN A 666 18.88 -6.95 -28.16
C GLN A 666 19.62 -6.41 -26.93
N VAL A 667 19.11 -6.68 -25.70
CA VAL A 667 19.76 -6.30 -24.44
C VAL A 667 21.15 -6.93 -24.35
N LEU A 668 21.25 -8.24 -24.58
CA LEU A 668 22.53 -8.96 -24.51
C LEU A 668 23.50 -8.48 -25.56
N ALA A 669 23.08 -8.23 -26.80
CA ALA A 669 23.91 -7.68 -27.87
C ALA A 669 24.41 -6.27 -27.55
N ALA A 670 23.54 -5.39 -27.05
CA ALA A 670 23.89 -4.03 -26.65
C ALA A 670 24.80 -4.01 -25.41
N ALA A 671 24.52 -4.88 -24.43
CA ALA A 671 25.33 -5.02 -23.23
C ALA A 671 26.77 -5.47 -23.54
N GLN A 672 26.96 -6.40 -24.46
CA GLN A 672 28.28 -6.93 -24.82
C GLN A 672 29.27 -5.87 -25.38
N VAL A 673 28.79 -4.71 -25.78
CA VAL A 673 29.64 -3.60 -26.24
C VAL A 673 30.46 -2.98 -25.11
N SER A 674 29.89 -2.95 -23.87
CA SER A 674 30.52 -2.34 -22.68
C SER A 674 30.65 -3.29 -21.50
N ALA A 675 30.14 -4.52 -21.59
CA ALA A 675 30.08 -5.46 -20.47
C ALA A 675 31.37 -6.29 -20.35
N THR A 676 31.68 -6.67 -19.11
CA THR A 676 32.54 -7.82 -18.83
C THR A 676 31.71 -9.09 -18.93
N VAL A 677 32.13 -10.04 -19.77
CA VAL A 677 31.48 -11.35 -19.88
C VAL A 677 32.21 -12.35 -18.99
N ILE A 678 31.47 -13.01 -18.13
CA ILE A 678 31.95 -14.08 -17.26
C ILE A 678 31.34 -15.39 -17.77
N ASN A 679 32.20 -16.36 -18.10
CA ASN A 679 31.79 -17.73 -18.41
C ASN A 679 32.12 -18.57 -17.19
N PRO A 680 31.11 -18.98 -16.39
CA PRO A 680 31.29 -19.71 -15.13
C PRO A 680 31.69 -21.16 -15.31
#